data_c17dc70214d3a024504a33f7ec5f2c98
#
_entry.id   c17dc70214d3a024504a33f7ec5f2c98
#
_cell.length_a   1.000
_cell.length_b   1.000
_cell.length_c   1.000
_cell.angle_alpha   90.00
_cell.angle_beta   90.00
_cell.angle_gamma   90.00
#
_symmetry.space_group_name_H-M   'P 1'
#
loop_
_entity.id
_entity.type
_entity.pdbx_description
1 polymer ?
#
loop_
_entity_poly.entity_id
_entity_poly.type
_entity_poly.pdbx_seq_one_letter_code
_entity_poly.pdbx_strand_id
1 'polypeptide(L)'
;MSKTTASDAARRNTARYIRARDNGHDKYIVQAKRFDGFYTGEGHWDEKTKAKLDAEGRPALTFNMILAVINTALGDQLRRDMTVAFKPRRNASRDTALVLNKLTMQILHANLFRYVQMLVAADGLIQDRGYFDVRMDFSEHLQGEVKITAVDPTTVVLDPDAKEYDPDTWNEVMVTRWMSLDEIKGLYGAAKADAIKDAVASGEFVRYDSVRFEENSFGSQDTGYGYAHVGLEENRDIRSVRVIERQHYQWTMETMLVDPKTGDMTEAPGEWDEARARAFAKKMGLMVHKRPGRRVRWTVSADQVELYDDWSLYRTFTIVPFFPYFRRGMPFGMVRNLVGPQEYLNKIRSQELHIVNTTANSGWTVEEGTLVNMTEDELEQRGAETGLVLVHARGSEPPQKIQPNTVPTGLDRISEKANIAIREISGVNDGMLGVSSPTVSGVALDRKNQAGQVQMEVPTQHLALTRHLLIRKVLELIQDYYTEERIIHITYDYDPRKPEEEIHINQLDAAGQLVNDVTRGDYDLVITSLPARDNFDETQFADLMDMRMNGIAIPDPIIIRHSNLADRDAVADEVQKLLGQAEPTEQEVEMMMIQQQLAIETAKADLDKLVAQAENLRSGAALNAAKAEQMAGGVASADQQLERDRLESQITLKREELQTRIMLAQLTHQSRAQSEQLRTASQLATARFQGEVQMEAARSAAKRDNKTPRK
;
A
#
# COMPACT_ATOMS: atom_id res chain seq x y z
N MET A 1 -10.05 14.64 52.42
CA MET A 1 -10.10 13.60 51.39
C MET A 1 -11.12 14.03 50.36
N SER A 2 -10.68 14.61 49.25
CA SER A 2 -11.55 14.99 48.14
C SER A 2 -11.97 13.70 47.44
N LYS A 3 -13.27 13.36 47.47
CA LYS A 3 -13.82 12.29 46.66
C LYS A 3 -13.53 12.63 45.18
N THR A 4 -12.63 11.90 44.54
CA THR A 4 -12.43 11.98 43.09
C THR A 4 -13.74 11.49 42.47
N THR A 5 -14.61 12.43 42.10
CA THR A 5 -15.88 12.11 41.43
C THR A 5 -15.49 11.50 40.08
N ALA A 6 -15.81 10.23 39.91
CA ALA A 6 -15.63 9.54 38.65
C ALA A 6 -16.32 10.35 37.55
N SER A 7 -15.57 10.68 36.48
CA SER A 7 -16.11 11.46 35.37
C SER A 7 -17.18 10.67 34.62
N ASP A 8 -18.30 11.35 34.28
CA ASP A 8 -19.36 10.73 33.45
C ASP A 8 -18.87 10.29 32.08
N ALA A 9 -17.83 10.95 31.52
CA ALA A 9 -17.22 10.57 30.29
C ALA A 9 -16.44 9.24 30.43
N ALA A 10 -15.63 9.10 31.50
CA ALA A 10 -14.89 7.88 31.79
C ALA A 10 -15.81 6.68 32.05
N ARG A 11 -16.87 6.89 32.84
CA ARG A 11 -17.88 5.84 33.09
C ARG A 11 -18.56 5.37 31.81
N ARG A 12 -18.94 6.30 30.94
CA ARG A 12 -19.52 5.96 29.61
C ARG A 12 -18.54 5.24 28.74
N ASN A 13 -17.27 5.65 28.74
CA ASN A 13 -16.21 5.00 27.97
C ASN A 13 -16.03 3.55 28.40
N THR A 14 -15.85 3.31 29.70
CA THR A 14 -15.72 1.97 30.28
C THR A 14 -16.97 1.11 30.02
N ALA A 15 -18.18 1.68 30.17
CA ALA A 15 -19.40 0.94 29.87
C ALA A 15 -19.51 0.50 28.41
N ARG A 16 -19.07 1.34 27.46
CA ARG A 16 -19.02 1.01 26.03
C ARG A 16 -17.97 -0.08 25.73
N TYR A 17 -16.80 0.04 26.33
CA TYR A 17 -15.77 -1.00 26.22
C TYR A 17 -16.28 -2.36 26.70
N ILE A 18 -16.92 -2.39 27.88
CA ILE A 18 -17.52 -3.61 28.45
C ILE A 18 -18.54 -4.22 27.49
N ARG A 19 -19.47 -3.36 26.98
CA ARG A 19 -20.46 -3.81 26.02
C ARG A 19 -19.82 -4.44 24.78
N ALA A 20 -18.81 -3.81 24.20
CA ALA A 20 -18.13 -4.33 23.02
C ALA A 20 -17.35 -5.61 23.31
N ARG A 21 -16.70 -5.69 24.49
CA ARG A 21 -16.01 -6.86 24.95
C ARG A 21 -16.95 -8.06 25.09
N ASP A 22 -18.03 -7.89 25.83
CA ASP A 22 -19.00 -8.97 26.11
C ASP A 22 -19.75 -9.39 24.83
N ASN A 23 -19.92 -8.50 23.86
CA ASN A 23 -20.58 -8.77 22.57
C ASN A 23 -19.66 -9.42 21.51
N GLY A 24 -18.49 -9.93 21.89
CA GLY A 24 -17.71 -10.78 21.02
C GLY A 24 -16.22 -10.48 20.96
N HIS A 25 -15.73 -9.37 21.50
CA HIS A 25 -14.31 -9.05 21.47
C HIS A 25 -13.48 -10.04 22.31
N ASP A 26 -13.96 -10.49 23.49
CA ASP A 26 -13.28 -11.53 24.27
C ASP A 26 -13.16 -12.86 23.50
N LYS A 27 -14.24 -13.25 22.82
CA LYS A 27 -14.21 -14.46 21.97
C LYS A 27 -13.23 -14.31 20.81
N TYR A 28 -13.17 -13.12 20.25
CA TYR A 28 -12.22 -12.81 19.20
C TYR A 28 -10.77 -12.94 19.68
N ILE A 29 -10.41 -12.38 20.84
CA ILE A 29 -9.06 -12.46 21.41
C ILE A 29 -8.65 -13.94 21.59
N VAL A 30 -9.53 -14.78 22.14
CA VAL A 30 -9.25 -16.21 22.33
C VAL A 30 -9.00 -16.90 20.98
N GLN A 31 -9.83 -16.58 19.96
CA GLN A 31 -9.67 -17.14 18.62
C GLN A 31 -8.40 -16.65 17.93
N ALA A 32 -8.10 -15.36 18.03
CA ALA A 32 -6.90 -14.75 17.44
C ALA A 32 -5.64 -15.40 17.98
N LYS A 33 -5.53 -15.58 19.31
CA LYS A 33 -4.40 -16.28 19.93
C LYS A 33 -4.29 -17.74 19.48
N ARG A 34 -5.44 -18.42 19.34
CA ARG A 34 -5.44 -19.79 18.80
C ARG A 34 -4.91 -19.83 17.37
N PHE A 35 -5.35 -18.92 16.51
CA PHE A 35 -4.92 -18.87 15.11
C PHE A 35 -3.44 -18.52 14.99
N ASP A 36 -2.97 -17.62 15.83
CA ASP A 36 -1.55 -17.28 15.91
C ASP A 36 -0.69 -18.49 16.35
N GLY A 37 -1.16 -19.24 17.34
CA GLY A 37 -0.54 -20.51 17.73
C GLY A 37 -0.52 -21.55 16.61
N PHE A 38 -1.52 -21.58 15.74
CA PHE A 38 -1.51 -22.43 14.54
C PHE A 38 -0.50 -21.97 13.50
N TYR A 39 -0.32 -20.67 13.33
CA TYR A 39 0.69 -20.12 12.42
C TYR A 39 2.11 -20.35 12.93
N THR A 40 2.36 -20.11 14.22
CA THR A 40 3.68 -20.33 14.84
C THR A 40 4.05 -21.80 14.99
N GLY A 41 3.05 -22.69 15.04
CA GLY A 41 3.24 -24.14 15.22
C GLY A 41 3.13 -24.62 16.67
N GLU A 42 3.05 -23.71 17.63
CA GLU A 42 2.99 -24.06 19.07
C GLU A 42 1.58 -24.44 19.53
N GLY A 43 0.54 -23.89 18.91
CA GLY A 43 -0.87 -24.05 19.29
C GLY A 43 -1.62 -25.20 18.62
N HIS A 44 -0.94 -26.12 17.92
CA HIS A 44 -1.59 -27.21 17.17
C HIS A 44 -2.24 -28.30 18.07
N TRP A 45 -1.78 -28.42 19.30
CA TRP A 45 -2.30 -29.35 20.26
C TRP A 45 -2.74 -28.62 21.53
N ASP A 46 -3.92 -28.96 21.99
CA ASP A 46 -4.36 -28.52 23.32
C ASP A 46 -3.47 -29.16 24.41
N GLU A 47 -3.03 -28.36 25.38
CA GLU A 47 -2.10 -28.82 26.43
C GLU A 47 -2.61 -30.08 27.16
N LYS A 48 -3.93 -30.14 27.45
CA LYS A 48 -4.53 -31.32 28.11
C LYS A 48 -4.47 -32.53 27.21
N THR A 49 -4.70 -32.37 25.92
CA THR A 49 -4.64 -33.45 24.92
C THR A 49 -3.20 -33.93 24.75
N LYS A 50 -2.24 -33.00 24.68
CA LYS A 50 -0.81 -33.30 24.58
C LYS A 50 -0.30 -34.07 25.82
N ALA A 51 -0.61 -33.56 27.01
CA ALA A 51 -0.23 -34.26 28.27
C ALA A 51 -0.84 -35.67 28.38
N LYS A 52 -2.08 -35.86 27.88
CA LYS A 52 -2.71 -37.17 27.82
C LYS A 52 -1.98 -38.14 26.87
N LEU A 53 -1.63 -37.64 25.67
CA LEU A 53 -0.90 -38.44 24.67
C LEU A 53 0.51 -38.82 25.20
N ASP A 54 1.19 -37.86 25.84
CA ASP A 54 2.50 -38.08 26.44
C ASP A 54 2.42 -39.13 27.57
N ALA A 55 1.39 -39.09 28.42
CA ALA A 55 1.15 -40.10 29.46
C ALA A 55 0.85 -41.49 28.88
N GLU A 56 0.23 -41.56 27.69
CA GLU A 56 -0.05 -42.82 26.98
C GLU A 56 1.15 -43.29 26.12
N GLY A 57 2.28 -42.55 26.11
CA GLY A 57 3.44 -42.84 25.23
C GLY A 57 3.12 -42.65 23.72
N ARG A 58 2.16 -41.83 23.37
CA ARG A 58 1.71 -41.59 22.00
C ARG A 58 2.32 -40.29 21.47
N PRO A 59 2.86 -40.29 20.24
CA PRO A 59 3.47 -39.08 19.66
C PRO A 59 2.41 -38.00 19.34
N ALA A 60 2.73 -36.75 19.66
CA ALA A 60 1.96 -35.59 19.26
C ALA A 60 2.74 -34.81 18.20
N LEU A 61 2.66 -35.24 16.94
CA LEU A 61 3.40 -34.63 15.84
C LEU A 61 2.70 -33.36 15.30
N THR A 62 3.50 -32.38 14.95
CA THR A 62 3.03 -31.14 14.31
C THR A 62 3.65 -30.98 12.93
N PHE A 63 2.81 -30.96 11.91
CA PHE A 63 3.18 -30.66 10.52
C PHE A 63 2.52 -29.35 10.13
N ASN A 64 3.23 -28.23 10.30
CA ASN A 64 2.65 -26.91 10.08
C ASN A 64 2.55 -26.57 8.58
N MET A 65 1.44 -26.94 7.94
CA MET A 65 1.13 -26.57 6.55
C MET A 65 0.59 -25.14 6.44
N ILE A 66 0.00 -24.62 7.52
CA ILE A 66 -0.57 -23.26 7.55
C ILE A 66 0.51 -22.21 7.32
N LEU A 67 1.69 -22.36 7.93
CA LEU A 67 2.82 -21.46 7.75
C LEU A 67 3.19 -21.28 6.27
N ALA A 68 3.32 -22.40 5.54
CA ALA A 68 3.68 -22.37 4.12
C ALA A 68 2.60 -21.69 3.27
N VAL A 69 1.34 -21.96 3.55
CA VAL A 69 0.19 -21.38 2.87
C VAL A 69 0.10 -19.88 3.08
N ILE A 70 0.20 -19.42 4.33
CA ILE A 70 0.11 -18.00 4.68
C ILE A 70 1.30 -17.22 4.10
N ASN A 71 2.52 -17.76 4.21
CA ASN A 71 3.69 -17.11 3.63
C ASN A 71 3.61 -17.00 2.10
N THR A 72 3.03 -17.99 1.42
CA THR A 72 2.79 -17.91 -0.01
C THR A 72 1.76 -16.85 -0.35
N ALA A 73 0.67 -16.76 0.42
CA ALA A 73 -0.35 -15.73 0.27
C ALA A 73 0.20 -14.32 0.48
N LEU A 74 1.00 -14.13 1.53
CA LEU A 74 1.69 -12.85 1.81
C LEU A 74 2.69 -12.51 0.70
N GLY A 75 3.46 -13.49 0.23
CA GLY A 75 4.41 -13.31 -0.87
C GLY A 75 3.73 -12.85 -2.16
N ASP A 76 2.58 -13.43 -2.53
CA ASP A 76 1.82 -12.99 -3.70
C ASP A 76 1.32 -11.54 -3.55
N GLN A 77 0.85 -11.15 -2.36
CA GLN A 77 0.42 -9.78 -2.10
C GLN A 77 1.58 -8.77 -2.13
N LEU A 78 2.77 -9.13 -1.64
CA LEU A 78 3.96 -8.28 -1.66
C LEU A 78 4.54 -8.08 -3.06
N ARG A 79 4.32 -9.05 -3.96
CA ARG A 79 4.74 -8.96 -5.37
C ARG A 79 3.87 -8.01 -6.20
N ARG A 80 2.73 -7.57 -5.69
CA ARG A 80 1.81 -6.65 -6.35
C ARG A 80 2.04 -5.24 -5.82
N ASP A 81 2.87 -4.45 -6.50
CA ASP A 81 2.99 -3.04 -6.20
C ASP A 81 1.74 -2.30 -6.67
N MET A 82 1.14 -1.58 -5.77
CA MET A 82 0.00 -0.74 -6.09
C MET A 82 0.47 0.71 -6.18
N THR A 83 0.24 1.33 -7.30
CA THR A 83 0.54 2.74 -7.51
C THR A 83 -0.68 3.59 -7.17
N VAL A 84 -0.45 4.64 -6.41
CA VAL A 84 -1.46 5.63 -6.03
C VAL A 84 -1.36 6.82 -6.97
N ALA A 85 -2.49 7.25 -7.54
CA ALA A 85 -2.56 8.44 -8.38
C ALA A 85 -3.76 9.29 -8.00
N PHE A 86 -3.52 10.56 -7.70
CA PHE A 86 -4.55 11.56 -7.51
C PHE A 86 -4.94 12.17 -8.86
N LYS A 87 -6.23 12.28 -9.11
CA LYS A 87 -6.79 12.98 -10.27
C LYS A 87 -7.57 14.18 -9.79
N PRO A 88 -7.34 15.37 -10.37
CA PRO A 88 -8.07 16.57 -9.99
C PRO A 88 -9.54 16.43 -10.34
N ARG A 89 -10.43 16.82 -9.44
CA ARG A 89 -11.88 16.77 -9.62
C ARG A 89 -12.50 18.17 -9.69
N ARG A 90 -12.49 18.91 -8.58
CA ARG A 90 -13.04 20.26 -8.48
C ARG A 90 -12.02 21.18 -7.84
N ASN A 91 -11.87 22.39 -8.40
CA ASN A 91 -10.94 23.42 -7.88
C ASN A 91 -9.51 22.92 -7.61
N ALA A 92 -9.11 21.85 -8.31
CA ALA A 92 -7.82 21.18 -8.16
C ALA A 92 -6.99 21.33 -9.43
N SER A 93 -5.69 21.61 -9.30
CA SER A 93 -4.74 21.65 -10.38
C SER A 93 -4.17 20.26 -10.68
N ARG A 94 -3.80 20.04 -11.96
CA ARG A 94 -3.07 18.84 -12.36
C ARG A 94 -1.67 18.80 -11.76
N ASP A 95 -1.04 19.97 -11.68
CA ASP A 95 0.32 20.09 -11.15
C ASP A 95 0.34 19.79 -9.65
N THR A 96 -0.64 20.33 -8.90
CA THR A 96 -0.81 20.00 -7.47
C THR A 96 -1.11 18.51 -7.26
N ALA A 97 -1.87 17.86 -8.15
CA ALA A 97 -2.10 16.41 -8.08
C ALA A 97 -0.80 15.60 -8.26
N LEU A 98 0.10 16.05 -9.15
CA LEU A 98 1.43 15.43 -9.31
C LEU A 98 2.30 15.61 -8.07
N VAL A 99 2.27 16.81 -7.47
CA VAL A 99 2.95 17.08 -6.20
C VAL A 99 2.42 16.18 -5.09
N LEU A 100 1.10 16.04 -4.96
CA LEU A 100 0.47 15.14 -3.98
C LEU A 100 0.86 13.67 -4.19
N ASN A 101 0.97 13.20 -5.45
CA ASN A 101 1.44 11.85 -5.74
C ASN A 101 2.85 11.63 -5.18
N LYS A 102 3.77 12.54 -5.47
CA LYS A 102 5.16 12.46 -5.02
C LYS A 102 5.26 12.57 -3.50
N LEU A 103 4.54 13.52 -2.89
CA LEU A 103 4.47 13.70 -1.44
C LEU A 103 3.94 12.45 -0.74
N THR A 104 2.87 11.85 -1.25
CA THR A 104 2.31 10.63 -0.68
C THR A 104 3.29 9.46 -0.79
N MET A 105 4.00 9.33 -1.92
CA MET A 105 5.05 8.31 -2.06
C MET A 105 6.16 8.50 -1.04
N GLN A 106 6.61 9.73 -0.83
CA GLN A 106 7.64 10.06 0.19
C GLN A 106 7.16 9.71 1.60
N ILE A 107 5.89 10.04 1.96
CA ILE A 107 5.31 9.67 3.25
C ILE A 107 5.27 8.16 3.44
N LEU A 108 4.83 7.41 2.41
CA LEU A 108 4.80 5.95 2.48
C LEU A 108 6.21 5.36 2.64
N HIS A 109 7.20 5.92 1.95
CA HIS A 109 8.59 5.52 2.04
C HIS A 109 9.17 5.79 3.45
N ALA A 110 9.04 7.02 3.96
CA ALA A 110 9.51 7.41 5.29
C ALA A 110 8.92 6.53 6.42
N ASN A 111 7.70 6.01 6.22
CA ASN A 111 7.04 5.10 7.16
C ASN A 111 7.34 3.61 6.93
N LEU A 112 8.26 3.24 6.03
CA LEU A 112 8.51 1.84 5.66
C LEU A 112 7.20 1.09 5.35
N PHE A 113 6.31 1.73 4.62
CA PHE A 113 4.92 1.28 4.45
C PHE A 113 4.81 -0.16 3.95
N ARG A 114 5.73 -0.61 3.10
CA ARG A 114 5.75 -1.99 2.60
C ARG A 114 5.85 -3.01 3.75
N TYR A 115 6.69 -2.72 4.75
CA TYR A 115 6.84 -3.55 5.93
C TYR A 115 5.60 -3.48 6.84
N VAL A 116 5.11 -2.27 7.12
CA VAL A 116 3.90 -2.07 7.94
C VAL A 116 2.70 -2.76 7.30
N GLN A 117 2.54 -2.67 5.99
CA GLN A 117 1.48 -3.36 5.25
C GLN A 117 1.61 -4.88 5.35
N MET A 118 2.82 -5.42 5.28
CA MET A 118 3.05 -6.86 5.44
C MET A 118 2.59 -7.34 6.82
N LEU A 119 2.89 -6.60 7.88
CA LEU A 119 2.42 -6.92 9.23
C LEU A 119 0.90 -6.93 9.31
N VAL A 120 0.25 -5.86 8.84
CA VAL A 120 -1.22 -5.76 8.87
C VAL A 120 -1.89 -6.83 7.99
N ALA A 121 -1.28 -7.17 6.85
CA ALA A 121 -1.77 -8.25 6.00
C ALA A 121 -1.63 -9.62 6.67
N ALA A 122 -0.51 -9.86 7.36
CA ALA A 122 -0.30 -11.09 8.14
C ALA A 122 -1.34 -11.20 9.26
N ASP A 123 -1.52 -10.15 10.05
CA ASP A 123 -2.53 -10.10 11.11
C ASP A 123 -3.93 -10.39 10.56
N GLY A 124 -4.30 -9.78 9.45
CA GLY A 124 -5.59 -10.01 8.82
C GLY A 124 -5.78 -11.47 8.40
N LEU A 125 -4.81 -12.06 7.71
CA LEU A 125 -4.88 -13.45 7.24
C LEU A 125 -4.87 -14.46 8.39
N ILE A 126 -4.12 -14.17 9.46
CA ILE A 126 -3.95 -15.06 10.61
C ILE A 126 -5.06 -14.83 11.64
N GLN A 127 -5.20 -13.60 12.13
CA GLN A 127 -6.06 -13.24 13.27
C GLN A 127 -7.43 -12.68 12.85
N ASP A 128 -7.84 -12.83 11.59
CA ASP A 128 -9.10 -12.33 11.02
C ASP A 128 -9.17 -10.82 10.79
N ARG A 129 -8.29 -10.03 11.38
CA ARG A 129 -8.32 -8.56 11.36
C ARG A 129 -6.91 -8.01 11.35
N GLY A 130 -6.70 -6.93 10.64
CA GLY A 130 -5.49 -6.12 10.71
C GLY A 130 -5.86 -4.65 10.75
N TYR A 131 -5.04 -3.80 11.34
CA TYR A 131 -5.34 -2.38 11.49
C TYR A 131 -4.10 -1.52 11.27
N PHE A 132 -4.29 -0.46 10.50
CA PHE A 132 -3.36 0.67 10.45
C PHE A 132 -3.85 1.74 11.42
N ASP A 133 -2.94 2.43 12.08
CA ASP A 133 -3.18 3.68 12.80
C ASP A 133 -2.43 4.79 12.08
N VAL A 134 -3.15 5.84 11.66
CA VAL A 134 -2.62 6.95 10.87
C VAL A 134 -2.80 8.23 11.67
N ARG A 135 -1.70 8.80 12.13
CA ARG A 135 -1.67 9.99 13.00
C ARG A 135 -0.61 10.98 12.55
N MET A 136 -0.74 12.22 13.03
CA MET A 136 0.35 13.18 12.98
C MET A 136 1.29 12.94 14.17
N ASP A 137 2.58 12.88 13.90
CA ASP A 137 3.64 12.78 14.88
C ASP A 137 4.37 14.13 14.97
N PHE A 138 4.40 14.72 16.14
CA PHE A 138 5.05 16.01 16.44
C PHE A 138 6.29 15.83 17.33
N SER A 139 6.78 14.59 17.50
CA SER A 139 7.86 14.30 18.44
C SER A 139 9.23 14.84 17.95
N GLU A 140 9.50 14.77 16.66
CA GLU A 140 10.76 15.19 16.06
C GLU A 140 10.69 16.59 15.45
N HIS A 141 9.56 16.93 14.84
CA HIS A 141 9.37 18.21 14.14
C HIS A 141 8.10 18.92 14.60
N LEU A 142 8.22 20.22 14.89
CA LEU A 142 7.08 21.05 15.29
C LEU A 142 5.95 21.10 14.24
N GLN A 143 6.32 20.99 12.97
CA GLN A 143 5.35 20.95 11.86
C GLN A 143 4.61 19.61 11.76
N GLY A 144 5.10 18.57 12.45
CA GLY A 144 4.55 17.23 12.42
C GLY A 144 4.73 16.50 11.10
N GLU A 145 4.74 15.18 11.17
CA GLU A 145 4.81 14.27 10.04
C GLU A 145 3.70 13.22 10.13
N VAL A 146 3.24 12.75 8.98
CA VAL A 146 2.25 11.66 8.95
C VAL A 146 2.92 10.35 9.33
N LYS A 147 2.48 9.74 10.42
CA LYS A 147 2.96 8.44 10.91
C LYS A 147 1.92 7.36 10.63
N ILE A 148 2.39 6.25 10.05
CA ILE A 148 1.58 5.08 9.72
C ILE A 148 2.16 3.89 10.47
N THR A 149 1.37 3.27 11.36
CA THR A 149 1.82 2.12 12.18
C THR A 149 0.83 0.97 12.09
N ALA A 150 1.31 -0.25 12.28
CA ALA A 150 0.46 -1.42 12.50
C ALA A 150 0.05 -1.47 13.97
N VAL A 151 -1.19 -1.83 14.23
CA VAL A 151 -1.73 -1.97 15.59
C VAL A 151 -2.14 -3.41 15.81
N ASP A 152 -1.77 -3.97 16.97
CA ASP A 152 -2.19 -5.32 17.37
C ASP A 152 -3.73 -5.43 17.32
N PRO A 153 -4.27 -6.33 16.51
CA PRO A 153 -5.71 -6.47 16.34
C PRO A 153 -6.46 -6.83 17.63
N THR A 154 -5.80 -7.45 18.59
CA THR A 154 -6.38 -7.82 19.89
C THR A 154 -6.63 -6.60 20.78
N THR A 155 -5.95 -5.49 20.51
CA THR A 155 -6.10 -4.23 21.25
C THR A 155 -7.17 -3.33 20.68
N VAL A 156 -7.58 -3.54 19.41
CA VAL A 156 -8.60 -2.73 18.73
C VAL A 156 -9.98 -3.32 18.93
N VAL A 157 -10.84 -2.56 19.56
CA VAL A 157 -12.23 -2.95 19.86
C VAL A 157 -13.16 -2.26 18.88
N LEU A 158 -13.79 -3.06 18.03
CA LEU A 158 -14.75 -2.57 17.04
C LEU A 158 -16.11 -2.26 17.66
N ASP A 159 -16.83 -1.34 17.03
CA ASP A 159 -18.25 -1.14 17.31
C ASP A 159 -19.01 -2.45 17.00
N PRO A 160 -19.73 -3.04 17.99
CA PRO A 160 -20.51 -4.26 17.76
C PRO A 160 -21.63 -4.09 16.72
N ASP A 161 -22.07 -2.86 16.47
CA ASP A 161 -23.12 -2.54 15.52
C ASP A 161 -22.58 -2.22 14.11
N ALA A 162 -21.25 -2.22 13.91
CA ALA A 162 -20.62 -1.97 12.61
C ALA A 162 -20.93 -3.08 11.61
N LYS A 163 -21.54 -2.73 10.46
CA LYS A 163 -21.92 -3.68 9.39
C LYS A 163 -21.17 -3.46 8.08
N GLU A 164 -20.51 -2.31 7.95
CA GLU A 164 -19.81 -1.89 6.75
C GLU A 164 -18.30 -1.94 6.98
N TYR A 165 -17.57 -2.06 5.88
CA TYR A 165 -16.11 -2.13 5.90
C TYR A 165 -15.47 -0.76 6.20
N ASP A 166 -16.07 0.33 5.68
CA ASP A 166 -15.56 1.70 5.82
C ASP A 166 -15.72 2.18 7.27
N PRO A 167 -14.61 2.53 7.97
CA PRO A 167 -14.65 3.00 9.35
C PRO A 167 -15.46 4.30 9.53
N ASP A 168 -15.62 5.10 8.49
CA ASP A 168 -16.40 6.34 8.56
C ASP A 168 -17.89 6.08 8.79
N THR A 169 -18.37 4.86 8.57
CA THR A 169 -19.76 4.44 8.84
C THR A 169 -19.98 3.93 10.27
N TRP A 170 -18.90 3.64 11.00
CA TRP A 170 -18.97 3.16 12.38
C TRP A 170 -19.36 4.28 13.34
N ASN A 171 -19.96 3.95 14.48
CA ASN A 171 -20.26 4.95 15.50
C ASN A 171 -19.05 5.26 16.37
N GLU A 172 -18.21 4.24 16.62
CA GLU A 172 -17.07 4.35 17.52
C GLU A 172 -16.00 3.30 17.18
N VAL A 173 -14.77 3.58 17.56
CA VAL A 173 -13.64 2.64 17.61
C VAL A 173 -12.86 2.87 18.89
N MET A 174 -12.40 1.80 19.53
CA MET A 174 -11.58 1.91 20.73
C MET A 174 -10.26 1.19 20.53
N VAL A 175 -9.21 1.75 21.13
CA VAL A 175 -7.89 1.12 21.22
C VAL A 175 -7.52 1.00 22.68
N THR A 176 -7.14 -0.19 23.11
CA THR A 176 -6.72 -0.44 24.49
C THR A 176 -5.22 -0.59 24.57
N ARG A 177 -4.61 0.04 25.58
CA ARG A 177 -3.17 -0.05 25.81
C ARG A 177 -2.90 -0.30 27.29
N TRP A 178 -1.85 -1.08 27.57
CA TRP A 178 -1.34 -1.19 28.92
C TRP A 178 -0.24 -0.16 29.11
N MET A 179 -0.44 0.75 30.05
CA MET A 179 0.48 1.85 30.34
C MET A 179 0.91 1.81 31.79
N SER A 180 2.18 2.07 32.04
CA SER A 180 2.71 2.24 33.38
C SER A 180 2.22 3.58 33.97
N LEU A 181 2.24 3.70 35.29
CA LEU A 181 1.87 4.95 35.95
C LEU A 181 2.83 6.10 35.61
N ASP A 182 4.10 5.79 35.34
CA ASP A 182 5.08 6.79 34.93
C ASP A 182 4.82 7.32 33.52
N GLU A 183 4.42 6.46 32.58
CA GLU A 183 3.98 6.87 31.24
C GLU A 183 2.75 7.75 31.31
N ILE A 184 1.75 7.36 32.14
CA ILE A 184 0.54 8.17 32.36
C ILE A 184 0.88 9.52 32.96
N LYS A 185 1.83 9.56 33.92
CA LYS A 185 2.32 10.79 34.51
C LYS A 185 2.99 11.69 33.49
N GLY A 186 3.79 11.11 32.58
CA GLY A 186 4.48 11.85 31.52
C GLY A 186 3.51 12.43 30.48
N LEU A 187 2.51 11.67 30.04
CA LEU A 187 1.58 12.08 28.99
C LEU A 187 0.39 12.91 29.50
N TYR A 188 -0.17 12.58 30.65
CA TYR A 188 -1.43 13.17 31.14
C TYR A 188 -1.24 13.97 32.43
N GLY A 189 -0.04 14.00 33.00
CA GLY A 189 0.32 14.73 34.18
C GLY A 189 0.18 13.95 35.50
N ALA A 190 0.89 14.43 36.53
CA ALA A 190 1.00 13.76 37.82
C ALA A 190 -0.36 13.59 38.54
N ALA A 191 -1.22 14.61 38.44
CA ALA A 191 -2.53 14.57 39.10
C ALA A 191 -3.43 13.42 38.62
N LYS A 192 -3.34 13.04 37.32
CA LYS A 192 -4.10 11.92 36.76
C LYS A 192 -3.52 10.57 37.22
N ALA A 193 -2.20 10.45 37.29
CA ALA A 193 -1.54 9.24 37.80
C ALA A 193 -1.86 9.01 39.27
N ASP A 194 -1.86 10.06 40.12
CA ASP A 194 -2.20 9.97 41.53
C ASP A 194 -3.70 9.62 41.71
N ALA A 195 -4.59 10.20 40.88
CA ALA A 195 -6.01 9.85 40.90
C ALA A 195 -6.24 8.35 40.60
N ILE A 196 -5.46 7.74 39.71
CA ILE A 196 -5.51 6.31 39.43
C ILE A 196 -5.04 5.51 40.65
N LYS A 197 -3.93 5.89 41.30
CA LYS A 197 -3.46 5.22 42.53
C LYS A 197 -4.53 5.25 43.63
N ASP A 198 -5.14 6.39 43.84
CA ASP A 198 -6.18 6.57 44.85
C ASP A 198 -7.43 5.72 44.52
N ALA A 199 -7.84 5.68 43.26
CA ALA A 199 -8.96 4.88 42.79
C ALA A 199 -8.71 3.35 42.93
N VAL A 200 -7.47 2.89 42.68
CA VAL A 200 -7.09 1.49 42.89
C VAL A 200 -7.06 1.18 44.39
N ALA A 201 -6.49 2.07 45.24
CA ALA A 201 -6.40 1.89 46.68
C ALA A 201 -7.78 1.91 47.34
N SER A 202 -8.76 2.71 46.85
CA SER A 202 -10.13 2.75 47.35
C SER A 202 -11.01 1.58 46.90
N GLY A 203 -10.53 0.73 46.00
CA GLY A 203 -11.32 -0.36 45.41
C GLY A 203 -12.41 0.12 44.43
N GLU A 204 -12.34 1.37 43.99
CA GLU A 204 -13.27 1.96 43.00
C GLU A 204 -12.98 1.45 41.57
N PHE A 205 -11.81 0.87 41.33
CA PHE A 205 -11.54 0.15 40.09
C PHE A 205 -12.39 -1.11 40.03
N VAL A 206 -13.41 -1.08 39.23
CA VAL A 206 -14.52 -2.04 39.26
C VAL A 206 -14.14 -3.39 38.58
N ARG A 207 -12.98 -3.52 37.92
CA ARG A 207 -12.70 -4.73 37.15
C ARG A 207 -11.26 -5.24 37.31
N TYR A 208 -11.20 -6.55 37.55
CA TYR A 208 -9.97 -7.34 37.69
C TYR A 208 -9.03 -7.32 36.48
N ASP A 209 -9.53 -6.93 35.28
CA ASP A 209 -8.76 -6.85 34.05
C ASP A 209 -8.20 -5.44 33.75
N SER A 210 -8.47 -4.46 34.62
CA SER A 210 -8.03 -3.07 34.40
C SER A 210 -6.64 -2.77 34.94
N VAL A 211 -6.11 -3.62 35.81
CA VAL A 211 -4.80 -3.39 36.48
C VAL A 211 -3.97 -4.66 36.47
N ARG A 212 -2.69 -4.52 36.10
CA ARG A 212 -1.69 -5.57 36.27
C ARG A 212 -0.81 -5.22 37.45
N PHE A 213 -0.64 -6.16 38.35
CA PHE A 213 0.22 -6.03 39.52
C PHE A 213 1.57 -6.72 39.27
N GLU A 214 2.63 -6.20 39.87
CA GLU A 214 3.92 -6.87 39.92
C GLU A 214 3.81 -8.08 40.86
N GLU A 215 3.91 -9.29 40.33
CA GLU A 215 4.02 -10.50 41.15
C GLU A 215 5.46 -10.69 41.58
N ASN A 216 5.72 -10.53 42.85
CA ASN A 216 6.99 -10.90 43.50
C ASN A 216 7.14 -12.42 43.63
N SER A 217 6.92 -13.17 42.55
CA SER A 217 7.03 -14.64 42.56
C SER A 217 7.95 -15.09 41.42
N PHE A 218 9.10 -15.58 41.80
CA PHE A 218 9.95 -16.44 40.98
C PHE A 218 9.10 -17.65 40.53
N GLY A 219 8.63 -17.64 39.27
CA GLY A 219 8.11 -18.85 38.64
C GLY A 219 6.69 -18.82 38.05
N SER A 220 5.97 -17.73 37.99
CA SER A 220 4.73 -17.72 37.19
C SER A 220 5.06 -17.37 35.73
N GLN A 221 4.91 -18.35 34.86
CA GLN A 221 4.85 -18.12 33.42
C GLN A 221 3.71 -17.13 33.18
N ASP A 222 4.04 -16.02 32.51
CA ASP A 222 3.08 -15.00 32.06
C ASP A 222 2.12 -15.62 31.03
N THR A 223 1.16 -16.40 31.50
CA THR A 223 -0.01 -16.76 30.71
C THR A 223 -0.84 -15.52 30.67
N GLY A 224 -0.81 -14.75 29.58
CA GLY A 224 -1.42 -13.44 29.34
C GLY A 224 -2.87 -13.19 29.76
N TYR A 225 -3.38 -13.97 30.68
CA TYR A 225 -4.60 -13.84 31.47
C TYR A 225 -4.24 -13.80 32.96
N GLY A 226 -3.62 -12.70 33.39
CA GLY A 226 -3.51 -12.42 34.79
C GLY A 226 -4.90 -12.18 35.37
N TYR A 227 -5.57 -13.22 35.83
CA TYR A 227 -6.59 -13.04 36.84
C TYR A 227 -5.86 -12.47 38.04
N ALA A 228 -5.96 -11.17 38.24
CA ALA A 228 -5.55 -10.56 39.48
C ALA A 228 -6.44 -11.20 40.58
N HIS A 229 -5.93 -12.19 41.24
CA HIS A 229 -6.48 -12.59 42.52
C HIS A 229 -6.34 -11.36 43.43
N VAL A 230 -7.42 -10.68 43.67
CA VAL A 230 -7.52 -9.65 44.70
C VAL A 230 -7.39 -10.36 46.07
N GLY A 231 -6.20 -10.79 46.42
CA GLY A 231 -5.80 -11.00 47.80
C GLY A 231 -5.46 -9.63 48.36
N LEU A 232 -6.06 -9.28 49.45
CA LEU A 232 -5.80 -8.10 50.28
C LEU A 232 -4.39 -8.09 50.85
N GLU A 233 -3.36 -8.01 50.03
CA GLU A 233 -1.99 -7.81 50.46
C GLU A 233 -1.54 -6.39 50.12
N GLU A 234 -1.27 -5.62 51.15
CA GLU A 234 -0.96 -4.18 51.16
C GLU A 234 0.32 -3.77 50.41
N ASN A 235 1.01 -4.69 49.72
CA ASN A 235 2.34 -4.43 49.12
C ASN A 235 2.48 -4.82 47.64
N ARG A 236 1.44 -4.76 46.85
CA ARG A 236 1.57 -4.95 45.40
C ARG A 236 1.66 -3.63 44.69
N ASP A 237 2.81 -3.37 44.08
CA ASP A 237 2.96 -2.21 43.22
C ASP A 237 2.20 -2.41 41.90
N ILE A 238 1.52 -1.39 41.45
CA ILE A 238 0.78 -1.37 40.19
C ILE A 238 1.79 -1.39 39.04
N ARG A 239 1.85 -2.46 38.27
CA ARG A 239 2.73 -2.58 37.11
C ARG A 239 2.23 -1.76 35.92
N SER A 240 0.98 -1.93 35.56
CA SER A 240 0.35 -1.22 34.45
C SER A 240 -1.16 -1.17 34.61
N VAL A 241 -1.74 -0.16 33.97
CA VAL A 241 -3.19 0.08 33.95
C VAL A 241 -3.67 0.05 32.50
N ARG A 242 -4.86 -0.53 32.27
CA ARG A 242 -5.48 -0.47 30.94
C ARG A 242 -6.02 0.91 30.67
N VAL A 243 -5.48 1.54 29.66
CA VAL A 243 -6.00 2.81 29.12
C VAL A 243 -6.85 2.50 27.90
N ILE A 244 -8.08 3.04 27.90
CA ILE A 244 -9.06 2.90 26.82
C ILE A 244 -9.13 4.23 26.08
N GLU A 245 -8.64 4.25 24.87
CA GLU A 245 -8.76 5.36 23.93
C GLU A 245 -9.96 5.11 23.03
N ARG A 246 -10.95 5.98 23.08
CA ARG A 246 -12.19 5.89 22.31
C ARG A 246 -12.34 7.07 21.39
N GLN A 247 -12.51 6.82 20.11
CA GLN A 247 -12.89 7.78 19.10
C GLN A 247 -14.35 7.48 18.72
N HIS A 248 -15.23 8.49 18.80
CA HIS A 248 -16.63 8.30 18.48
C HIS A 248 -17.23 9.54 17.84
N TYR A 249 -18.19 9.34 16.94
CA TYR A 249 -18.92 10.44 16.33
C TYR A 249 -19.96 11.01 17.27
N GLN A 250 -19.97 12.34 17.38
CA GLN A 250 -20.97 13.10 18.08
C GLN A 250 -21.58 14.14 17.15
N TRP A 251 -22.90 14.24 17.14
CA TRP A 251 -23.61 15.25 16.38
C TRP A 251 -23.44 16.63 17.00
N THR A 252 -23.07 17.60 16.19
CA THR A 252 -22.94 19.01 16.57
C THR A 252 -23.46 19.91 15.46
N MET A 253 -23.78 21.15 15.78
CA MET A 253 -24.15 22.14 14.77
C MET A 253 -22.91 22.82 14.24
N GLU A 254 -22.55 22.51 13.03
CA GLU A 254 -21.41 23.09 12.32
C GLU A 254 -21.80 24.42 11.67
N THR A 255 -20.94 25.42 11.79
CA THR A 255 -21.08 26.70 11.10
C THR A 255 -20.28 26.66 9.81
N MET A 256 -20.97 26.67 8.67
CA MET A 256 -20.36 26.65 7.34
C MET A 256 -20.35 28.04 6.73
N LEU A 257 -19.24 28.40 6.11
CA LEU A 257 -19.08 29.56 5.25
C LEU A 257 -19.30 29.11 3.79
N VAL A 258 -20.28 29.67 3.14
CA VAL A 258 -20.66 29.29 1.77
C VAL A 258 -20.37 30.45 0.83
N ASP A 259 -19.62 30.19 -0.22
CA ASP A 259 -19.44 31.16 -1.31
C ASP A 259 -20.65 31.07 -2.27
N PRO A 260 -21.46 32.11 -2.37
CA PRO A 260 -22.64 32.10 -3.23
C PRO A 260 -22.32 32.02 -4.73
N LYS A 261 -21.08 32.30 -5.13
CA LYS A 261 -20.65 32.29 -6.55
C LYS A 261 -20.18 30.91 -7.01
N THR A 262 -19.39 30.25 -6.19
CA THR A 262 -18.82 28.93 -6.51
C THR A 262 -19.64 27.78 -5.92
N GLY A 263 -20.44 28.05 -4.89
CA GLY A 263 -21.17 27.03 -4.11
C GLY A 263 -20.28 26.26 -3.13
N ASP A 264 -19.02 26.66 -2.98
CA ASP A 264 -18.09 26.00 -2.07
C ASP A 264 -18.48 26.26 -0.62
N MET A 265 -18.39 25.22 0.19
CA MET A 265 -18.67 25.27 1.61
C MET A 265 -17.40 24.97 2.39
N THR A 266 -16.99 25.88 3.26
CA THR A 266 -15.84 25.72 4.14
C THR A 266 -16.32 25.79 5.59
N GLU A 267 -15.83 24.91 6.45
CA GLU A 267 -16.13 24.96 7.88
C GLU A 267 -15.47 26.19 8.50
N ALA A 268 -16.21 26.91 9.32
CA ALA A 268 -15.64 28.02 10.09
C ALA A 268 -14.72 27.43 11.18
N PRO A 269 -13.53 28.05 11.44
CA PRO A 269 -12.65 27.61 12.51
C PRO A 269 -13.41 27.42 13.83
N GLY A 270 -13.15 26.29 14.52
CA GLY A 270 -13.89 25.91 15.72
C GLY A 270 -13.84 26.90 16.88
N GLU A 271 -12.83 27.78 16.88
CA GLU A 271 -12.66 28.88 17.83
C GLU A 271 -13.56 30.09 17.56
N TRP A 272 -14.25 30.11 16.41
CA TRP A 272 -15.07 31.26 16.04
C TRP A 272 -16.45 31.13 16.61
N ASP A 273 -16.80 32.14 17.41
CA ASP A 273 -18.20 32.35 17.79
C ASP A 273 -19.02 32.74 16.55
N GLU A 274 -20.31 32.46 16.58
CA GLU A 274 -21.24 32.73 15.48
C GLU A 274 -21.20 34.22 15.03
N ALA A 275 -21.04 35.13 15.97
CA ALA A 275 -20.92 36.56 15.72
C ALA A 275 -19.67 36.89 14.85
N ARG A 276 -18.53 36.23 15.16
CA ARG A 276 -17.29 36.37 14.44
C ARG A 276 -17.37 35.76 13.04
N ALA A 277 -17.99 34.59 12.92
CA ALA A 277 -18.22 33.95 11.62
C ALA A 277 -19.11 34.80 10.71
N ARG A 278 -20.17 35.36 11.23
CA ARG A 278 -21.06 36.30 10.49
C ARG A 278 -20.35 37.59 10.08
N ALA A 279 -19.54 38.17 10.96
CA ALA A 279 -18.74 39.37 10.64
C ALA A 279 -17.75 39.12 9.52
N PHE A 280 -17.04 38.00 9.57
CA PHE A 280 -16.11 37.58 8.54
C PHE A 280 -16.83 37.31 7.21
N ALA A 281 -17.92 36.52 7.25
CA ALA A 281 -18.71 36.20 6.07
C ALA A 281 -19.21 37.49 5.36
N LYS A 282 -19.70 38.46 6.13
CA LYS A 282 -20.14 39.75 5.59
C LYS A 282 -18.99 40.52 4.91
N LYS A 283 -17.77 40.46 5.49
CA LYS A 283 -16.58 41.12 4.93
C LYS A 283 -16.12 40.48 3.61
N MET A 284 -16.22 39.15 3.52
CA MET A 284 -15.77 38.37 2.35
C MET A 284 -16.87 38.10 1.33
N GLY A 285 -18.12 38.55 1.58
CA GLY A 285 -19.26 38.27 0.69
C GLY A 285 -19.75 36.83 0.73
N LEU A 286 -19.44 36.08 1.83
CA LEU A 286 -19.85 34.72 2.07
C LEU A 286 -21.19 34.67 2.82
N MET A 287 -21.87 33.53 2.73
CA MET A 287 -23.08 33.24 3.51
C MET A 287 -22.75 32.29 4.65
N VAL A 288 -23.38 32.51 5.83
CA VAL A 288 -23.24 31.56 6.95
C VAL A 288 -24.41 30.61 6.94
N HIS A 289 -24.15 29.34 6.90
CA HIS A 289 -25.15 28.27 6.98
C HIS A 289 -24.82 27.33 8.16
N LYS A 290 -25.84 26.97 8.93
CA LYS A 290 -25.70 25.98 10.00
C LYS A 290 -26.27 24.65 9.53
N ARG A 291 -25.49 23.60 9.69
CA ARG A 291 -25.95 22.24 9.42
C ARG A 291 -25.60 21.31 10.59
N PRO A 292 -26.41 20.28 10.84
CA PRO A 292 -25.97 19.20 11.72
C PRO A 292 -24.82 18.43 11.05
N GLY A 293 -23.71 18.36 11.72
CA GLY A 293 -22.51 17.62 11.27
C GLY A 293 -22.09 16.59 12.32
N ARG A 294 -21.29 15.63 11.90
CA ARG A 294 -20.68 14.62 12.78
C ARG A 294 -19.22 15.00 13.01
N ARG A 295 -18.81 15.22 14.24
CA ARG A 295 -17.41 15.41 14.60
C ARG A 295 -16.94 14.26 15.48
N VAL A 296 -15.67 13.94 15.36
CA VAL A 296 -15.02 12.93 16.19
C VAL A 296 -14.72 13.53 17.55
N ARG A 297 -15.17 12.88 18.61
CA ARG A 297 -14.77 13.15 19.98
C ARG A 297 -13.78 12.09 20.43
N TRP A 298 -12.73 12.51 21.09
CA TRP A 298 -11.65 11.67 21.56
C TRP A 298 -11.67 11.62 23.09
N THR A 299 -11.96 10.47 23.64
CA THR A 299 -12.03 10.24 25.08
C THR A 299 -11.01 9.18 25.47
N VAL A 300 -10.14 9.50 26.40
CA VAL A 300 -9.14 8.57 26.96
C VAL A 300 -9.44 8.40 28.44
N SER A 301 -9.57 7.17 28.89
CA SER A 301 -9.86 6.86 30.30
C SER A 301 -9.09 5.63 30.78
N ALA A 302 -8.76 5.63 32.06
CA ALA A 302 -8.30 4.46 32.79
C ALA A 302 -9.41 4.09 33.77
N ASP A 303 -10.19 3.07 33.41
CA ASP A 303 -11.44 2.70 34.10
C ASP A 303 -12.36 3.92 34.35
N GLN A 304 -12.51 4.37 35.60
CA GLN A 304 -13.38 5.50 35.96
C GLN A 304 -12.66 6.86 35.97
N VAL A 305 -11.32 6.85 35.78
CA VAL A 305 -10.51 8.08 35.74
C VAL A 305 -10.42 8.58 34.31
N GLU A 306 -10.88 9.80 34.10
CA GLU A 306 -10.73 10.50 32.82
C GLU A 306 -9.31 11.03 32.68
N LEU A 307 -8.62 10.64 31.61
CA LEU A 307 -7.30 11.14 31.24
C LEU A 307 -7.41 12.32 30.28
N TYR A 308 -8.25 12.18 29.25
CA TYR A 308 -8.48 13.19 28.24
C TYR A 308 -9.90 13.06 27.67
N ASP A 309 -10.59 14.18 27.43
CA ASP A 309 -11.89 14.19 26.75
C ASP A 309 -12.11 15.53 26.03
N ASP A 310 -11.89 15.56 24.73
CA ASP A 310 -12.07 16.75 23.90
C ASP A 310 -12.41 16.36 22.45
N TRP A 311 -12.71 17.37 21.61
CA TRP A 311 -12.89 17.18 20.19
C TRP A 311 -11.59 16.71 19.54
N SER A 312 -11.69 15.70 18.72
CA SER A 312 -10.55 15.23 17.91
C SER A 312 -10.10 16.32 16.94
N LEU A 313 -8.79 16.39 16.77
CA LEU A 313 -8.19 17.20 15.72
C LEU A 313 -8.37 16.55 14.32
N TYR A 314 -8.73 15.26 14.29
CA TYR A 314 -8.97 14.51 13.06
C TYR A 314 -10.44 14.53 12.69
N ARG A 315 -10.74 14.65 11.38
CA ARG A 315 -12.12 14.65 10.86
C ARG A 315 -12.76 13.26 10.93
N THR A 316 -11.94 12.23 10.77
CA THR A 316 -12.35 10.82 10.75
C THR A 316 -11.53 10.01 11.76
N PHE A 317 -11.87 8.75 11.99
CA PHE A 317 -11.10 7.88 12.90
C PHE A 317 -9.68 7.65 12.38
N THR A 318 -8.72 7.50 13.31
CA THR A 318 -7.31 7.25 12.95
C THR A 318 -7.06 5.80 12.50
N ILE A 319 -7.95 4.88 12.83
CA ILE A 319 -7.85 3.45 12.57
C ILE A 319 -8.40 3.12 11.19
N VAL A 320 -7.60 2.45 10.37
CA VAL A 320 -7.99 1.95 9.06
C VAL A 320 -7.93 0.42 9.08
N PRO A 321 -9.06 -0.28 8.88
CA PRO A 321 -9.11 -1.73 8.98
C PRO A 321 -8.62 -2.43 7.72
N PHE A 322 -8.07 -3.62 7.89
CA PHE A 322 -7.91 -4.63 6.86
C PHE A 322 -8.62 -5.92 7.28
N PHE A 323 -9.62 -6.32 6.51
CA PHE A 323 -10.33 -7.58 6.68
C PHE A 323 -10.18 -8.40 5.39
N PRO A 324 -9.42 -9.51 5.39
CA PRO A 324 -9.24 -10.32 4.19
C PRO A 324 -10.56 -10.79 3.58
N TYR A 325 -11.48 -11.21 4.45
CA TYR A 325 -12.84 -11.52 4.10
C TYR A 325 -13.79 -10.77 5.04
N PHE A 326 -14.82 -10.19 4.46
CA PHE A 326 -15.79 -9.42 5.24
C PHE A 326 -17.20 -9.67 4.74
N ARG A 327 -18.11 -9.99 5.65
CA ARG A 327 -19.51 -10.20 5.31
C ARG A 327 -20.42 -9.68 6.42
N ARG A 328 -21.15 -8.59 6.14
CA ARG A 328 -22.19 -8.02 7.03
C ARG A 328 -21.73 -7.83 8.48
N GLY A 329 -20.57 -7.21 8.67
CA GLY A 329 -20.01 -6.97 10.00
C GLY A 329 -19.18 -8.12 10.59
N MET A 330 -19.02 -9.22 9.85
CA MET A 330 -18.23 -10.38 10.27
C MET A 330 -16.93 -10.44 9.47
N PRO A 331 -15.80 -9.99 10.00
CA PRO A 331 -14.49 -10.21 9.43
C PRO A 331 -14.00 -11.63 9.73
N PHE A 332 -13.28 -12.24 8.78
CA PHE A 332 -12.62 -13.52 8.98
C PHE A 332 -11.37 -13.64 8.10
N GLY A 333 -10.39 -14.39 8.59
CA GLY A 333 -9.12 -14.63 7.93
C GLY A 333 -9.05 -15.99 7.25
N MET A 334 -7.88 -16.31 6.73
CA MET A 334 -7.62 -17.57 6.04
C MET A 334 -7.42 -18.73 7.03
N VAL A 335 -6.67 -18.52 8.11
CA VAL A 335 -6.30 -19.55 9.10
C VAL A 335 -7.55 -20.17 9.72
N ARG A 336 -8.60 -19.39 9.97
CA ARG A 336 -9.87 -19.89 10.55
C ARG A 336 -10.41 -21.13 9.85
N ASN A 337 -10.35 -21.17 8.53
CA ASN A 337 -10.86 -22.29 7.74
C ASN A 337 -9.85 -23.46 7.62
N LEU A 338 -8.59 -23.22 7.93
CA LEU A 338 -7.50 -24.20 7.82
C LEU A 338 -7.25 -24.98 9.12
N VAL A 339 -7.70 -24.46 10.28
CA VAL A 339 -7.51 -25.09 11.59
C VAL A 339 -8.03 -26.53 11.60
N GLY A 340 -9.27 -26.78 11.16
CA GLY A 340 -9.86 -28.12 11.15
C GLY A 340 -9.08 -29.15 10.33
N PRO A 341 -8.81 -28.91 9.05
CA PRO A 341 -7.97 -29.78 8.23
C PRO A 341 -6.56 -29.97 8.80
N GLN A 342 -5.96 -28.93 9.39
CA GLN A 342 -4.63 -29.01 10.00
C GLN A 342 -4.61 -29.90 11.25
N GLU A 343 -5.58 -29.76 12.16
CA GLU A 343 -5.71 -30.65 13.32
C GLU A 343 -5.92 -32.11 12.89
N TYR A 344 -6.74 -32.29 11.85
CA TYR A 344 -7.01 -33.61 11.30
C TYR A 344 -5.72 -34.26 10.75
N LEU A 345 -4.93 -33.50 9.97
CA LEU A 345 -3.64 -33.95 9.45
C LEU A 345 -2.69 -34.39 10.57
N ASN A 346 -2.52 -33.55 11.60
CA ASN A 346 -1.62 -33.84 12.71
C ASN A 346 -2.04 -35.10 13.50
N LYS A 347 -3.36 -35.25 13.74
CA LYS A 347 -3.91 -36.43 14.42
C LYS A 347 -3.66 -37.71 13.64
N ILE A 348 -3.87 -37.70 12.32
CA ILE A 348 -3.65 -38.88 11.48
C ILE A 348 -2.17 -39.23 11.43
N ARG A 349 -1.28 -38.26 11.19
CA ARG A 349 0.17 -38.49 11.16
C ARG A 349 0.72 -39.01 12.48
N SER A 350 0.21 -38.48 13.59
CA SER A 350 0.56 -38.98 14.94
C SER A 350 0.07 -40.44 15.15
N GLN A 351 -1.16 -40.73 14.69
CA GLN A 351 -1.69 -42.08 14.79
C GLN A 351 -0.93 -43.07 13.89
N GLU A 352 -0.55 -42.66 12.68
CA GLU A 352 0.26 -43.47 11.75
C GLU A 352 1.60 -43.86 12.39
N LEU A 353 2.33 -42.88 12.95
CA LEU A 353 3.59 -43.16 13.66
C LEU A 353 3.37 -44.06 14.87
N HIS A 354 2.30 -43.85 15.64
CA HIS A 354 1.97 -44.70 16.78
C HIS A 354 1.72 -46.16 16.36
N ILE A 355 0.97 -46.39 15.29
CA ILE A 355 0.73 -47.74 14.76
C ILE A 355 2.03 -48.38 14.30
N VAL A 356 2.90 -47.66 13.59
CA VAL A 356 4.21 -48.15 13.16
C VAL A 356 5.05 -48.54 14.39
N ASN A 357 5.12 -47.70 15.41
CA ASN A 357 5.87 -47.97 16.63
C ASN A 357 5.34 -49.21 17.38
N THR A 358 4.01 -49.32 17.53
CA THR A 358 3.39 -50.47 18.23
C THR A 358 3.47 -51.74 17.40
N THR A 359 3.46 -51.64 16.07
CA THR A 359 3.63 -52.79 15.18
C THR A 359 5.06 -53.31 15.20
N ALA A 360 6.05 -52.41 15.22
CA ALA A 360 7.46 -52.81 15.31
C ALA A 360 7.82 -53.47 16.65
N ASN A 361 7.19 -53.02 17.72
CA ASN A 361 7.47 -53.46 19.11
C ASN A 361 6.27 -54.25 19.70
N SER A 362 5.75 -55.20 18.95
CA SER A 362 4.72 -56.09 19.47
C SER A 362 5.27 -56.92 20.63
N GLY A 363 4.46 -57.13 21.67
CA GLY A 363 4.84 -57.94 22.86
C GLY A 363 5.01 -59.44 22.58
N TRP A 364 5.28 -60.16 23.59
CA TRP A 364 5.42 -61.62 23.58
C TRP A 364 4.28 -62.26 24.37
N THR A 365 3.79 -63.38 23.87
CA THR A 365 2.91 -64.27 24.64
C THR A 365 3.77 -65.42 25.17
N VAL A 366 3.81 -65.55 26.44
CA VAL A 366 4.65 -66.57 27.16
C VAL A 366 3.78 -67.23 28.18
N GLU A 367 3.91 -68.53 28.31
CA GLU A 367 3.31 -69.31 29.42
C GLU A 367 4.07 -69.02 30.68
N GLU A 368 3.36 -68.79 31.81
CA GLU A 368 3.95 -68.41 33.12
C GLU A 368 5.02 -69.38 33.57
N GLY A 369 6.22 -68.89 33.97
CA GLY A 369 7.32 -69.64 34.45
C GLY A 369 8.03 -70.55 33.43
N THR A 370 7.81 -70.39 32.14
CA THR A 370 8.44 -71.25 31.10
C THR A 370 9.76 -70.72 30.58
N LEU A 371 10.12 -69.47 30.83
CA LEU A 371 11.38 -68.86 30.40
C LEU A 371 12.52 -69.39 31.32
N VAL A 372 13.62 -69.87 30.67
CA VAL A 372 14.76 -70.40 31.38
C VAL A 372 15.92 -69.43 31.49
N ASN A 373 16.11 -68.56 30.51
CA ASN A 373 17.27 -67.68 30.41
C ASN A 373 17.02 -66.25 30.85
N MET A 374 15.78 -65.86 31.13
CA MET A 374 15.40 -64.51 31.61
C MET A 374 14.06 -64.60 32.36
N THR A 375 13.78 -63.55 33.13
CA THR A 375 12.49 -63.36 33.79
C THR A 375 11.49 -62.70 32.89
N GLU A 376 10.21 -62.79 33.23
CA GLU A 376 9.13 -62.10 32.48
C GLU A 376 9.32 -60.58 32.52
N ASP A 377 9.77 -60.00 33.63
CA ASP A 377 10.11 -58.59 33.77
C ASP A 377 11.29 -58.16 32.87
N GLU A 378 12.31 -59.04 32.75
CA GLU A 378 13.43 -58.83 31.84
C GLU A 378 12.98 -58.90 30.35
N LEU A 379 12.04 -59.81 30.06
CA LEU A 379 11.45 -59.89 28.72
C LEU A 379 10.62 -58.66 28.39
N GLU A 380 9.89 -58.10 29.37
CA GLU A 380 9.16 -56.83 29.17
C GLU A 380 10.12 -55.68 28.81
N GLN A 381 11.26 -55.59 29.52
CA GLN A 381 12.24 -54.54 29.29
C GLN A 381 13.08 -54.75 28.02
N ARG A 382 13.45 -56.00 27.71
CA ARG A 382 14.41 -56.34 26.63
C ARG A 382 13.78 -57.02 25.42
N GLY A 383 12.49 -57.28 25.43
CA GLY A 383 11.79 -58.03 24.40
C GLY A 383 11.81 -57.42 22.98
N ALA A 384 12.21 -56.15 22.87
CA ALA A 384 12.42 -55.44 21.59
C ALA A 384 13.88 -55.45 21.09
N GLU A 385 14.83 -56.03 21.86
CA GLU A 385 16.24 -56.11 21.48
C GLU A 385 16.45 -56.94 20.20
N THR A 386 17.30 -56.46 19.32
CA THR A 386 17.65 -57.17 18.09
C THR A 386 18.56 -58.34 18.39
N GLY A 387 18.18 -59.55 17.99
CA GLY A 387 18.97 -60.78 18.22
C GLY A 387 18.69 -61.44 19.55
N LEU A 388 17.61 -61.10 20.27
CA LEU A 388 17.19 -61.72 21.51
C LEU A 388 16.87 -63.21 21.27
N VAL A 389 17.49 -64.08 22.08
CA VAL A 389 17.22 -65.53 22.06
C VAL A 389 16.45 -65.88 23.29
N LEU A 390 15.24 -66.42 23.13
CA LEU A 390 14.40 -66.91 24.22
C LEU A 390 14.59 -68.46 24.36
N VAL A 391 14.94 -68.91 25.56
CA VAL A 391 15.04 -70.33 25.85
C VAL A 391 13.87 -70.71 26.79
N HIS A 392 13.05 -71.65 26.34
CA HIS A 392 11.89 -72.13 27.09
C HIS A 392 12.10 -73.57 27.60
N ALA A 393 11.39 -73.92 28.64
CA ALA A 393 11.47 -75.28 29.29
C ALA A 393 10.97 -76.41 28.36
N ARG A 394 11.54 -77.58 28.41
CA ARG A 394 11.13 -78.74 27.61
C ARG A 394 9.66 -79.10 27.88
N GLY A 395 8.81 -79.06 26.83
CA GLY A 395 7.41 -79.47 26.95
C GLY A 395 6.43 -78.32 27.16
N SER A 396 6.91 -77.05 27.30
CA SER A 396 6.08 -75.83 27.29
C SER A 396 5.88 -75.34 25.89
N GLU A 397 4.84 -74.51 25.67
CA GLU A 397 4.65 -73.81 24.40
C GLU A 397 5.79 -72.80 24.17
N PRO A 398 6.35 -72.74 22.94
CA PRO A 398 7.39 -71.74 22.64
C PRO A 398 6.84 -70.32 22.75
N PRO A 399 7.63 -69.38 23.30
CA PRO A 399 7.27 -67.99 23.34
C PRO A 399 6.87 -67.49 21.91
N GLN A 400 5.68 -66.93 21.77
CA GLN A 400 5.20 -66.43 20.50
C GLN A 400 5.19 -64.91 20.53
N LYS A 401 5.76 -64.28 19.51
CA LYS A 401 5.64 -62.86 19.33
C LYS A 401 4.19 -62.54 18.92
N ILE A 402 3.55 -61.63 19.65
CA ILE A 402 2.20 -61.19 19.32
C ILE A 402 2.24 -60.65 17.86
N GLN A 403 1.42 -61.24 17.00
CA GLN A 403 1.39 -60.83 15.61
C GLN A 403 0.99 -59.34 15.52
N PRO A 404 1.77 -58.51 14.85
CA PRO A 404 1.45 -57.12 14.74
C PRO A 404 0.11 -56.96 13.99
N ASN A 405 -0.73 -56.05 14.47
CA ASN A 405 -1.93 -55.67 13.74
C ASN A 405 -1.55 -55.18 12.34
N THR A 406 -2.29 -55.63 11.32
CA THR A 406 -2.06 -55.11 9.98
C THR A 406 -2.31 -53.62 9.95
N VAL A 407 -1.31 -52.84 9.49
CA VAL A 407 -1.47 -51.39 9.30
C VAL A 407 -2.66 -51.13 8.39
N PRO A 408 -3.67 -50.36 8.82
CA PRO A 408 -4.81 -50.04 7.96
C PRO A 408 -4.34 -49.36 6.70
N THR A 409 -4.51 -49.96 5.53
CA THR A 409 -4.06 -49.49 4.22
C THR A 409 -4.74 -48.19 3.71
N GLY A 410 -5.56 -47.55 4.57
CA GLY A 410 -6.28 -46.31 4.24
C GLY A 410 -5.74 -45.03 4.86
N LEU A 411 -4.80 -45.10 5.81
CA LEU A 411 -4.30 -43.93 6.56
C LEU A 411 -3.56 -42.96 5.64
N ASP A 412 -2.69 -43.46 4.74
CA ASP A 412 -1.98 -42.64 3.75
C ASP A 412 -2.93 -41.83 2.89
N ARG A 413 -4.00 -42.47 2.37
CA ARG A 413 -5.00 -41.79 1.54
C ARG A 413 -5.78 -40.73 2.30
N ILE A 414 -6.00 -40.93 3.59
CA ILE A 414 -6.70 -39.96 4.43
C ILE A 414 -5.77 -38.77 4.72
N SER A 415 -4.51 -39.01 5.00
CA SER A 415 -3.47 -37.98 5.18
C SER A 415 -3.30 -37.13 3.92
N GLU A 416 -3.24 -37.79 2.74
CA GLU A 416 -3.16 -37.07 1.46
C GLU A 416 -4.39 -36.21 1.19
N LYS A 417 -5.59 -36.71 1.47
CA LYS A 417 -6.84 -35.93 1.37
C LYS A 417 -6.84 -34.73 2.30
N ALA A 418 -6.28 -34.81 3.51
CA ALA A 418 -6.17 -33.69 4.41
C ALA A 418 -5.22 -32.60 3.84
N ASN A 419 -4.10 -33.00 3.26
CA ASN A 419 -3.19 -32.09 2.57
C ASN A 419 -3.84 -31.40 1.37
N ILE A 420 -4.56 -32.17 0.55
CA ILE A 420 -5.31 -31.61 -0.59
C ILE A 420 -6.38 -30.63 -0.11
N ALA A 421 -7.12 -30.96 0.95
CA ALA A 421 -8.15 -30.09 1.51
C ALA A 421 -7.57 -28.74 2.00
N ILE A 422 -6.38 -28.74 2.64
CA ILE A 422 -5.69 -27.50 3.05
C ILE A 422 -5.40 -26.62 1.83
N ARG A 423 -4.91 -27.21 0.73
CA ARG A 423 -4.60 -26.49 -0.51
C ARG A 423 -5.84 -25.99 -1.22
N GLU A 424 -6.88 -26.83 -1.33
CA GLU A 424 -8.14 -26.44 -1.97
C GLU A 424 -8.87 -25.32 -1.22
N ILE A 425 -8.90 -25.38 0.13
CA ILE A 425 -9.53 -24.37 0.96
C ILE A 425 -8.75 -23.04 0.90
N SER A 426 -7.42 -23.12 0.91
CA SER A 426 -6.57 -21.92 0.86
C SER A 426 -6.47 -21.27 -0.53
N GLY A 427 -6.72 -22.05 -1.60
CA GLY A 427 -6.45 -21.61 -2.96
C GLY A 427 -4.98 -21.62 -3.37
N VAL A 428 -4.08 -21.99 -2.45
CA VAL A 428 -2.64 -22.09 -2.73
C VAL A 428 -2.34 -23.44 -3.37
N ASN A 429 -1.97 -23.43 -4.64
CA ASN A 429 -1.68 -24.63 -5.40
C ASN A 429 -0.16 -24.95 -5.41
N ASP A 430 0.17 -26.17 -5.89
CA ASP A 430 1.57 -26.65 -5.94
C ASP A 430 2.50 -25.76 -6.77
N GLY A 431 1.97 -25.11 -7.80
CA GLY A 431 2.73 -24.16 -8.62
C GLY A 431 3.16 -22.91 -7.84
N MET A 432 2.26 -22.40 -6.99
CA MET A 432 2.55 -21.24 -6.12
C MET A 432 3.55 -21.60 -5.01
N LEU A 433 3.55 -22.87 -4.55
CA LEU A 433 4.50 -23.39 -3.56
C LEU A 433 5.87 -23.75 -4.17
N GLY A 434 6.06 -23.59 -5.48
CA GLY A 434 7.29 -23.96 -6.17
C GLY A 434 7.48 -25.47 -6.37
N VAL A 435 6.46 -26.29 -6.08
CA VAL A 435 6.49 -27.74 -6.26
C VAL A 435 6.03 -28.04 -7.71
N SER A 436 6.95 -27.97 -8.66
CA SER A 436 6.66 -28.29 -10.05
C SER A 436 7.04 -29.74 -10.39
N SER A 437 6.13 -30.46 -11.05
CA SER A 437 6.48 -31.74 -11.66
C SER A 437 7.27 -31.47 -12.98
N PRO A 438 8.39 -32.14 -13.21
CA PRO A 438 9.23 -31.91 -14.38
C PRO A 438 8.53 -32.17 -15.73
N THR A 439 7.32 -32.71 -15.71
CA THR A 439 6.53 -33.06 -16.91
C THR A 439 5.52 -32.00 -17.32
N VAL A 440 5.37 -30.89 -16.57
CA VAL A 440 4.39 -29.84 -16.84
C VAL A 440 5.03 -28.74 -17.68
N SER A 441 4.41 -28.38 -18.83
CA SER A 441 4.89 -27.26 -19.65
C SER A 441 4.71 -25.93 -18.94
N GLY A 442 5.59 -24.94 -19.21
CA GLY A 442 5.53 -23.60 -18.61
C GLY A 442 4.14 -22.95 -18.73
N VAL A 443 3.51 -23.05 -19.90
CA VAL A 443 2.16 -22.52 -20.15
C VAL A 443 1.09 -23.17 -19.25
N ALA A 444 1.22 -24.47 -18.98
CA ALA A 444 0.28 -25.16 -18.09
C ALA A 444 0.50 -24.77 -16.60
N LEU A 445 1.75 -24.49 -16.23
CA LEU A 445 2.12 -23.98 -14.90
C LEU A 445 1.55 -22.56 -14.69
N ASP A 446 1.70 -21.68 -15.68
CA ASP A 446 1.15 -20.31 -15.61
C ASP A 446 -0.36 -20.29 -15.48
N ARG A 447 -1.07 -21.15 -16.23
CA ARG A 447 -2.53 -21.29 -16.09
C ARG A 447 -2.94 -21.81 -14.71
N LYS A 448 -2.16 -22.72 -14.12
CA LYS A 448 -2.38 -23.22 -12.76
C LYS A 448 -2.17 -22.10 -11.72
N ASN A 449 -1.11 -21.29 -11.90
CA ASN A 449 -0.83 -20.16 -11.04
C ASN A 449 -1.95 -19.11 -11.14
N GLN A 450 -2.41 -18.79 -12.34
CA GLN A 450 -3.54 -17.88 -12.56
C GLN A 450 -4.83 -18.40 -11.89
N ALA A 451 -5.11 -19.69 -11.94
CA ALA A 451 -6.29 -20.27 -11.28
C ALA A 451 -6.20 -20.14 -9.74
N GLY A 452 -5.01 -20.28 -9.14
CA GLY A 452 -4.79 -20.03 -7.71
C GLY A 452 -4.96 -18.55 -7.34
N GLN A 453 -4.46 -17.65 -8.19
CA GLN A 453 -4.60 -16.19 -7.99
C GLN A 453 -6.08 -15.74 -7.97
N VAL A 454 -6.97 -16.38 -8.74
CA VAL A 454 -8.40 -16.07 -8.71
C VAL A 454 -9.03 -16.28 -7.33
N GLN A 455 -8.61 -17.28 -6.57
CA GLN A 455 -9.10 -17.50 -5.20
C GLN A 455 -8.57 -16.47 -4.21
N MET A 456 -7.37 -15.92 -4.48
CA MET A 456 -6.73 -14.87 -3.67
C MET A 456 -7.22 -13.46 -4.05
N GLU A 457 -8.05 -13.33 -5.08
CA GLU A 457 -8.50 -12.03 -5.56
C GLU A 457 -9.34 -11.27 -4.50
N VAL A 458 -10.17 -11.96 -3.72
CA VAL A 458 -11.02 -11.31 -2.71
C VAL A 458 -10.19 -10.64 -1.62
N PRO A 459 -9.24 -11.29 -0.93
CA PRO A 459 -8.34 -10.61 0.00
C PRO A 459 -7.53 -9.48 -0.65
N THR A 460 -7.12 -9.65 -1.90
CA THR A 460 -6.37 -8.64 -2.65
C THR A 460 -7.21 -7.38 -2.90
N GLN A 461 -8.46 -7.54 -3.31
CA GLN A 461 -9.39 -6.42 -3.51
C GLN A 461 -9.72 -5.70 -2.19
N HIS A 462 -9.85 -6.44 -1.09
CA HIS A 462 -10.03 -5.83 0.22
C HIS A 462 -8.77 -5.07 0.67
N LEU A 463 -7.57 -5.55 0.36
CA LEU A 463 -6.33 -4.82 0.61
C LEU A 463 -6.27 -3.54 -0.23
N ALA A 464 -6.69 -3.58 -1.49
CA ALA A 464 -6.79 -2.40 -2.34
C ALA A 464 -7.79 -1.37 -1.77
N LEU A 465 -8.94 -1.83 -1.28
CA LEU A 465 -9.92 -0.97 -0.59
C LEU A 465 -9.31 -0.35 0.67
N THR A 466 -8.63 -1.14 1.50
CA THR A 466 -7.94 -0.64 2.71
C THR A 466 -6.91 0.43 2.35
N ARG A 467 -6.11 0.23 1.29
CA ARG A 467 -5.18 1.24 0.80
C ARG A 467 -5.90 2.52 0.35
N HIS A 468 -7.03 2.38 -0.33
CA HIS A 468 -7.84 3.54 -0.72
C HIS A 468 -8.27 4.35 0.52
N LEU A 469 -8.78 3.69 1.56
CA LEU A 469 -9.16 4.32 2.82
C LEU A 469 -7.95 4.98 3.51
N LEU A 470 -6.81 4.30 3.53
CA LEU A 470 -5.58 4.81 4.13
C LEU A 470 -5.06 6.06 3.41
N ILE A 471 -4.97 6.03 2.08
CA ILE A 471 -4.49 7.17 1.31
C ILE A 471 -5.47 8.34 1.38
N ARG A 472 -6.79 8.08 1.42
CA ARG A 472 -7.79 9.12 1.70
C ARG A 472 -7.52 9.79 3.05
N LYS A 473 -7.18 9.00 4.08
CA LYS A 473 -6.82 9.52 5.40
C LYS A 473 -5.51 10.32 5.38
N VAL A 474 -4.49 9.84 4.67
CA VAL A 474 -3.24 10.57 4.47
C VAL A 474 -3.48 11.92 3.77
N LEU A 475 -4.33 11.94 2.73
CA LEU A 475 -4.72 13.19 2.05
C LEU A 475 -5.42 14.16 3.00
N GLU A 476 -6.36 13.69 3.84
CA GLU A 476 -7.01 14.52 4.86
C GLU A 476 -5.97 15.16 5.80
N LEU A 477 -4.99 14.37 6.28
CA LEU A 477 -3.93 14.88 7.15
C LEU A 477 -3.02 15.88 6.44
N ILE A 478 -2.67 15.65 5.18
CA ILE A 478 -1.90 16.61 4.39
C ILE A 478 -2.68 17.93 4.26
N GLN A 479 -3.96 17.88 3.91
CA GLN A 479 -4.79 19.07 3.75
C GLN A 479 -5.00 19.85 5.05
N ASP A 480 -5.10 19.18 6.18
CA ASP A 480 -5.36 19.80 7.49
C ASP A 480 -4.09 20.34 8.16
N TYR A 481 -2.94 19.66 8.00
CA TYR A 481 -1.72 19.97 8.76
C TYR A 481 -0.56 20.51 7.93
N TYR A 482 -0.53 20.30 6.61
CA TYR A 482 0.53 20.84 5.77
C TYR A 482 0.13 22.22 5.23
N THR A 483 -0.06 23.18 6.16
CA THR A 483 -0.53 24.54 5.83
C THR A 483 0.60 25.54 5.61
N GLU A 484 1.80 25.25 6.10
CA GLU A 484 2.96 26.11 5.98
C GLU A 484 3.80 25.79 4.74
N GLU A 485 4.67 26.72 4.34
CA GLU A 485 5.66 26.47 3.31
C GLU A 485 6.63 25.38 3.77
N ARG A 486 6.76 24.31 2.96
CA ARG A 486 7.71 23.23 3.22
C ARG A 486 8.49 22.89 1.97
N ILE A 487 9.77 22.57 2.15
CA ILE A 487 10.63 21.99 1.13
C ILE A 487 10.71 20.49 1.42
N ILE A 488 10.32 19.68 0.46
CA ILE A 488 10.33 18.23 0.60
C ILE A 488 11.32 17.66 -0.40
N HIS A 489 12.32 16.99 0.13
CA HIS A 489 13.30 16.26 -0.67
C HIS A 489 12.75 14.87 -0.99
N ILE A 490 12.61 14.57 -2.27
CA ILE A 490 12.17 13.26 -2.71
C ILE A 490 13.38 12.46 -3.15
N THR A 491 13.65 11.40 -2.41
CA THR A 491 14.72 10.46 -2.70
C THR A 491 14.14 9.28 -3.48
N TYR A 492 14.61 9.04 -4.70
CA TYR A 492 14.22 7.86 -5.46
C TYR A 492 15.05 6.65 -5.02
N ASP A 493 14.42 5.68 -4.38
CA ASP A 493 15.07 4.49 -3.80
C ASP A 493 15.84 3.60 -4.78
N TYR A 494 15.49 3.65 -6.06
CA TYR A 494 15.98 2.70 -7.05
C TYR A 494 17.13 3.22 -7.90
N ASP A 495 17.44 4.50 -7.80
CA ASP A 495 18.51 5.09 -8.60
C ASP A 495 19.26 6.16 -7.80
N PRO A 496 20.37 5.77 -7.11
CA PRO A 496 21.17 6.71 -6.34
C PRO A 496 21.88 7.78 -7.21
N ARG A 497 21.74 7.68 -8.54
CA ARG A 497 22.31 8.65 -9.50
C ARG A 497 21.30 9.72 -9.92
N LYS A 498 19.99 9.53 -9.64
CA LYS A 498 19.01 10.58 -9.89
C LYS A 498 19.20 11.67 -8.84
N PRO A 499 19.28 12.95 -9.26
CA PRO A 499 19.35 14.05 -8.31
C PRO A 499 18.11 14.04 -7.43
N GLU A 500 18.29 14.35 -6.15
CA GLU A 500 17.17 14.58 -5.24
C GLU A 500 16.29 15.68 -5.85
N GLU A 501 15.00 15.41 -5.93
CA GLU A 501 14.03 16.39 -6.42
C GLU A 501 13.49 17.17 -5.23
N GLU A 502 13.73 18.47 -5.21
CA GLU A 502 13.17 19.38 -4.22
C GLU A 502 11.80 19.85 -4.67
N ILE A 503 10.79 19.61 -3.86
CA ILE A 503 9.43 20.11 -4.12
C ILE A 503 9.07 21.12 -3.05
N HIS A 504 8.73 22.32 -3.52
CA HIS A 504 8.19 23.38 -2.69
C HIS A 504 6.67 23.28 -2.67
N ILE A 505 6.07 23.14 -1.50
CA ILE A 505 4.63 23.17 -1.29
C ILE A 505 4.23 24.45 -0.55
N ASN A 506 3.05 24.98 -0.90
CA ASN A 506 2.46 26.20 -0.31
C ASN A 506 3.36 27.43 -0.41
N GLN A 507 4.20 27.54 -1.44
CA GLN A 507 5.09 28.67 -1.64
C GLN A 507 4.32 29.88 -2.17
N LEU A 508 4.62 31.06 -1.64
CA LEU A 508 4.11 32.33 -2.13
C LEU A 508 4.93 32.81 -3.34
N ASP A 509 4.29 32.93 -4.50
CA ASP A 509 4.91 33.55 -5.68
C ASP A 509 5.08 35.07 -5.49
N ALA A 510 5.91 35.67 -6.32
CA ALA A 510 6.14 37.13 -6.35
C ALA A 510 4.83 37.95 -6.53
N ALA A 511 3.77 37.33 -7.06
CA ALA A 511 2.43 37.88 -7.18
C ALA A 511 1.54 37.69 -5.93
N GLY A 512 2.04 37.03 -4.86
CA GLY A 512 1.29 36.72 -3.64
C GLY A 512 0.26 35.58 -3.82
N GLN A 513 0.38 34.76 -4.86
CA GLN A 513 -0.44 33.57 -5.04
C GLN A 513 0.31 32.33 -4.48
N LEU A 514 -0.45 31.42 -3.85
CA LEU A 514 0.10 30.15 -3.39
C LEU A 514 0.33 29.22 -4.58
N VAL A 515 1.57 28.83 -4.77
CA VAL A 515 1.98 27.81 -5.75
C VAL A 515 2.00 26.46 -5.02
N ASN A 516 1.51 25.42 -5.69
CA ASN A 516 1.39 24.07 -5.12
C ASN A 516 0.61 24.04 -3.80
N ASP A 517 -0.53 24.73 -3.73
CA ASP A 517 -1.42 24.72 -2.57
C ASP A 517 -2.03 23.32 -2.40
N VAL A 518 -1.47 22.55 -1.47
CA VAL A 518 -1.93 21.18 -1.14
C VAL A 518 -3.12 21.17 -0.18
N THR A 519 -3.47 22.31 0.41
CA THR A 519 -4.53 22.44 1.41
C THR A 519 -5.93 22.47 0.81
N ARG A 520 -6.02 22.77 -0.50
CA ARG A 520 -7.28 22.96 -1.24
C ARG A 520 -7.40 22.00 -2.40
N GLY A 521 -8.64 21.77 -2.80
CA GLY A 521 -8.98 20.98 -3.98
C GLY A 521 -9.53 19.60 -3.63
N ASP A 522 -10.46 19.14 -4.46
CA ASP A 522 -11.02 17.79 -4.38
C ASP A 522 -10.26 16.90 -5.38
N TYR A 523 -9.76 15.79 -4.89
CA TYR A 523 -9.02 14.82 -5.69
C TYR A 523 -9.71 13.47 -5.66
N ASP A 524 -9.88 12.86 -6.83
CA ASP A 524 -10.28 11.46 -6.95
C ASP A 524 -9.02 10.59 -6.83
N LEU A 525 -9.10 9.58 -5.98
CA LEU A 525 -8.03 8.63 -5.77
C LEU A 525 -8.20 7.43 -6.71
N VAL A 526 -7.22 7.19 -7.55
CA VAL A 526 -7.17 6.02 -8.43
C VAL A 526 -6.04 5.12 -7.95
N ILE A 527 -6.39 3.91 -7.51
CA ILE A 527 -5.40 2.89 -7.18
C ILE A 527 -5.29 1.93 -8.35
N THR A 528 -4.10 1.83 -8.89
CA THR A 528 -3.80 0.87 -9.96
C THR A 528 -2.87 -0.19 -9.38
N SER A 529 -3.29 -1.44 -9.42
CA SER A 529 -2.40 -2.57 -9.10
C SER A 529 -1.55 -2.86 -10.34
N LEU A 530 -0.29 -2.51 -10.27
CA LEU A 530 0.71 -2.96 -11.23
C LEU A 530 1.45 -4.14 -10.61
N PRO A 531 1.80 -5.18 -11.38
CA PRO A 531 2.75 -6.18 -10.91
C PRO A 531 4.03 -5.46 -10.46
N ALA A 532 4.72 -5.98 -9.45
CA ALA A 532 5.98 -5.40 -8.99
C ALA A 532 6.90 -5.15 -10.20
N ARG A 533 7.53 -3.99 -10.24
CA ARG A 533 8.23 -3.46 -11.41
C ARG A 533 9.21 -4.48 -12.02
N ASP A 534 9.90 -5.23 -11.19
CA ASP A 534 10.89 -6.22 -11.64
C ASP A 534 10.25 -7.37 -12.44
N ASN A 535 9.10 -7.90 -12.00
CA ASN A 535 8.41 -8.98 -12.71
C ASN A 535 7.66 -8.49 -13.96
N PHE A 536 7.18 -7.25 -13.94
CA PHE A 536 6.49 -6.63 -15.07
C PHE A 536 7.48 -6.36 -16.21
N ASP A 537 8.64 -5.81 -15.87
CA ASP A 537 9.70 -5.53 -16.85
C ASP A 537 10.25 -6.83 -17.46
N GLU A 538 10.47 -7.90 -16.67
CA GLU A 538 10.89 -9.21 -17.19
C GLU A 538 9.86 -9.83 -18.13
N THR A 539 8.58 -9.77 -17.75
CA THR A 539 7.48 -10.30 -18.60
C THR A 539 7.34 -9.47 -19.85
N GLN A 540 7.38 -8.14 -19.75
CA GLN A 540 7.33 -7.25 -20.91
C GLN A 540 8.55 -7.42 -21.83
N PHE A 541 9.73 -7.58 -21.26
CA PHE A 541 10.93 -7.86 -22.04
C PHE A 541 10.79 -9.18 -22.83
N ALA A 542 10.31 -10.24 -22.19
CA ALA A 542 10.06 -11.52 -22.84
C ALA A 542 9.01 -11.40 -23.95
N ASP A 543 7.87 -10.74 -23.67
CA ASP A 543 6.80 -10.51 -24.65
C ASP A 543 7.28 -9.65 -25.83
N LEU A 544 8.06 -8.59 -25.59
CA LEU A 544 8.63 -7.74 -26.63
C LEU A 544 9.65 -8.50 -27.48
N MET A 545 10.46 -9.37 -26.87
CA MET A 545 11.39 -10.24 -27.60
C MET A 545 10.65 -11.27 -28.44
N ASP A 546 9.61 -11.90 -27.92
CA ASP A 546 8.75 -12.84 -28.66
C ASP A 546 8.04 -12.16 -29.82
N MET A 547 7.50 -10.97 -29.63
CA MET A 547 6.89 -10.17 -30.70
C MET A 547 7.90 -9.83 -31.79
N ARG A 548 9.15 -9.49 -31.39
CA ARG A 548 10.25 -9.21 -32.34
C ARG A 548 10.67 -10.47 -33.12
N MET A 549 10.76 -11.62 -32.44
CA MET A 549 11.07 -12.91 -33.07
C MET A 549 9.96 -13.32 -34.07
N ASN A 550 8.72 -12.93 -33.79
CA ASN A 550 7.58 -13.15 -34.67
C ASN A 550 7.45 -12.13 -35.83
N GLY A 551 8.45 -11.25 -36.01
CA GLY A 551 8.55 -10.34 -37.14
C GLY A 551 7.87 -8.97 -36.95
N ILE A 552 7.45 -8.62 -35.73
CA ILE A 552 6.92 -7.29 -35.42
C ILE A 552 8.11 -6.35 -35.20
N ALA A 553 8.17 -5.23 -35.95
CA ALA A 553 9.24 -4.24 -35.84
C ALA A 553 9.05 -3.43 -34.56
N ILE A 554 9.73 -3.81 -33.47
CA ILE A 554 9.74 -3.06 -32.21
C ILE A 554 11.06 -2.29 -32.12
N PRO A 555 11.04 -0.97 -31.84
CA PRO A 555 12.25 -0.16 -31.68
C PRO A 555 13.12 -0.66 -30.52
N ASP A 556 14.44 -0.76 -30.73
CA ASP A 556 15.40 -1.20 -29.72
C ASP A 556 15.33 -0.44 -28.38
N PRO A 557 15.15 0.90 -28.34
CA PRO A 557 15.01 1.64 -27.09
C PRO A 557 13.86 1.16 -26.19
N ILE A 558 12.75 0.70 -26.77
CA ILE A 558 11.60 0.18 -25.99
C ILE A 558 11.99 -1.16 -25.33
N ILE A 559 12.67 -2.03 -26.04
CA ILE A 559 13.13 -3.32 -25.50
C ILE A 559 14.15 -3.10 -24.38
N ILE A 560 15.08 -2.16 -24.58
CA ILE A 560 16.13 -1.84 -23.61
C ILE A 560 15.54 -1.28 -22.31
N ARG A 561 14.49 -0.43 -22.38
CA ARG A 561 13.81 0.11 -21.19
C ARG A 561 13.17 -0.95 -20.29
N HIS A 562 12.80 -2.10 -20.84
CA HIS A 562 12.25 -3.24 -20.10
C HIS A 562 13.26 -4.34 -19.79
N SER A 563 14.55 -4.12 -20.14
CA SER A 563 15.62 -5.06 -19.82
C SER A 563 16.11 -4.92 -18.37
N ASN A 564 16.77 -5.95 -17.83
CA ASN A 564 17.38 -5.94 -16.50
C ASN A 564 18.74 -5.22 -16.44
N LEU A 565 19.02 -4.30 -17.36
CA LEU A 565 20.23 -3.51 -17.34
C LEU A 565 20.18 -2.43 -16.24
N ALA A 566 21.28 -2.25 -15.52
CA ALA A 566 21.36 -1.28 -14.42
C ALA A 566 21.10 0.18 -14.85
N ASP A 567 21.51 0.54 -16.08
CA ASP A 567 21.37 1.90 -16.64
C ASP A 567 20.46 1.91 -17.88
N ARG A 568 19.41 1.09 -17.91
CA ARG A 568 18.52 0.83 -19.05
C ARG A 568 17.92 2.10 -19.68
N ASP A 569 17.51 3.08 -18.88
CA ASP A 569 16.94 4.33 -19.39
C ASP A 569 18.01 5.19 -20.09
N ALA A 570 19.21 5.30 -19.51
CA ALA A 570 20.33 6.01 -20.11
C ALA A 570 20.79 5.35 -21.42
N VAL A 571 20.89 4.02 -21.43
CA VAL A 571 21.24 3.27 -22.63
C VAL A 571 20.16 3.37 -23.70
N ALA A 572 18.88 3.32 -23.33
CA ALA A 572 17.76 3.50 -24.25
C ALA A 572 17.78 4.90 -24.89
N ASP A 573 18.01 5.95 -24.09
CA ASP A 573 18.11 7.32 -24.57
C ASP A 573 19.32 7.54 -25.47
N GLU A 574 20.46 6.92 -25.17
CA GLU A 574 21.65 6.97 -25.99
C GLU A 574 21.45 6.25 -27.34
N VAL A 575 20.80 5.10 -27.33
CA VAL A 575 20.42 4.38 -28.57
C VAL A 575 19.37 5.18 -29.36
N GLN A 576 18.43 5.84 -28.70
CA GLN A 576 17.45 6.71 -29.35
C GLN A 576 18.11 7.93 -30.02
N LYS A 577 19.14 8.51 -29.39
CA LYS A 577 19.98 9.58 -29.98
C LYS A 577 20.78 9.08 -31.18
N LEU A 578 21.38 7.89 -31.08
CA LEU A 578 22.13 7.27 -32.19
C LEU A 578 21.25 6.95 -33.41
N LEU A 579 19.98 6.58 -33.18
CA LEU A 579 19.00 6.31 -34.23
C LEU A 579 18.38 7.58 -34.84
N GLY A 580 18.72 8.78 -34.35
CA GLY A 580 18.20 10.06 -34.84
C GLY A 580 16.70 10.26 -34.53
N GLN A 581 16.14 9.52 -33.60
CA GLN A 581 14.73 9.56 -33.19
C GLN A 581 14.52 10.36 -31.90
N ALA A 582 15.56 10.99 -31.35
CA ALA A 582 15.45 11.81 -30.16
C ALA A 582 14.73 13.13 -30.51
N GLU A 583 13.74 13.49 -29.74
CA GLU A 583 13.23 14.85 -29.75
C GLU A 583 14.35 15.80 -29.32
N PRO A 584 14.62 16.88 -30.09
CA PRO A 584 15.69 17.79 -29.74
C PRO A 584 15.37 18.42 -28.37
N THR A 585 16.36 18.44 -27.50
CA THR A 585 16.25 19.10 -26.19
C THR A 585 15.92 20.58 -26.35
N GLU A 586 15.23 21.20 -25.39
CA GLU A 586 14.90 22.63 -25.42
C GLU A 586 16.13 23.51 -25.74
N GLN A 587 17.30 23.15 -25.25
CA GLN A 587 18.56 23.83 -25.54
C GLN A 587 19.02 23.66 -27.01
N GLU A 588 18.77 22.51 -27.63
CA GLU A 588 19.08 22.29 -29.05
C GLU A 588 18.09 23.03 -29.95
N VAL A 589 16.81 23.11 -29.56
CA VAL A 589 15.80 23.91 -30.25
C VAL A 589 16.15 25.40 -30.16
N GLU A 590 16.59 25.87 -28.99
CA GLU A 590 17.01 27.26 -28.78
C GLU A 590 18.29 27.58 -29.59
N MET A 591 19.29 26.66 -29.60
CA MET A 591 20.48 26.83 -30.46
C MET A 591 20.15 26.83 -31.94
N MET A 592 19.23 25.97 -32.41
CA MET A 592 18.76 26.01 -33.81
C MET A 592 18.05 27.33 -34.14
N MET A 593 17.24 27.85 -33.23
CA MET A 593 16.59 29.17 -33.44
C MET A 593 17.61 30.31 -33.49
N ILE A 594 18.60 30.30 -32.59
CA ILE A 594 19.68 31.29 -32.58
C ILE A 594 20.49 31.22 -33.89
N GLN A 595 20.89 30.01 -34.34
CA GLN A 595 21.59 29.84 -35.62
C GLN A 595 20.76 30.33 -36.80
N GLN A 596 19.47 30.11 -36.80
CA GLN A 596 18.56 30.57 -37.86
C GLN A 596 18.40 32.08 -37.83
N GLN A 597 18.33 32.72 -36.68
CA GLN A 597 18.34 34.17 -36.53
C GLN A 597 19.65 34.79 -37.00
N LEU A 598 20.78 34.21 -36.62
CA LEU A 598 22.10 34.69 -37.06
C LEU A 598 22.29 34.59 -38.56
N ALA A 599 21.78 33.52 -39.18
CA ALA A 599 21.80 33.38 -40.65
C ALA A 599 20.93 34.43 -41.37
N ILE A 600 19.81 34.82 -40.79
CA ILE A 600 18.94 35.87 -41.32
C ILE A 600 19.58 37.26 -41.13
N GLU A 601 20.24 37.53 -40.00
CA GLU A 601 20.94 38.78 -39.74
C GLU A 601 22.14 38.98 -40.66
N THR A 602 22.95 37.91 -40.88
CA THR A 602 24.07 37.96 -41.80
C THR A 602 23.62 38.21 -43.25
N ALA A 603 22.52 37.58 -43.66
CA ALA A 603 21.94 37.82 -45.00
C ALA A 603 21.39 39.25 -45.16
N LYS A 604 20.82 39.85 -44.11
CA LYS A 604 20.40 41.25 -44.09
C LYS A 604 21.59 42.21 -44.18
N ALA A 605 22.66 41.95 -43.38
CA ALA A 605 23.88 42.77 -43.41
C ALA A 605 24.57 42.74 -44.78
N ASP A 606 24.58 41.62 -45.48
CA ASP A 606 25.11 41.51 -46.83
C ASP A 606 24.23 42.25 -47.86
N LEU A 607 22.92 42.26 -47.68
CA LEU A 607 22.00 43.05 -48.51
C LEU A 607 22.23 44.55 -48.32
N ASP A 608 22.38 45.02 -47.07
CA ASP A 608 22.62 46.41 -46.72
C ASP A 608 23.97 46.91 -47.29
N LYS A 609 25.02 46.04 -47.27
CA LYS A 609 26.30 46.33 -47.91
C LYS A 609 26.14 46.55 -49.43
N LEU A 610 25.35 45.72 -50.10
CA LEU A 610 25.11 45.83 -51.54
C LEU A 610 24.27 47.10 -51.90
N VAL A 611 23.32 47.43 -51.07
CA VAL A 611 22.52 48.65 -51.20
C VAL A 611 23.42 49.88 -51.02
N ALA A 612 24.28 49.90 -49.99
CA ALA A 612 25.23 51.01 -49.77
C ALA A 612 26.25 51.16 -50.93
N GLN A 613 26.71 50.01 -51.48
CA GLN A 613 27.59 50.01 -52.68
C GLN A 613 26.85 50.60 -53.90
N ALA A 614 25.59 50.28 -54.11
CA ALA A 614 24.77 50.83 -55.19
C ALA A 614 24.50 52.35 -55.03
N GLU A 615 24.27 52.80 -53.79
CA GLU A 615 24.11 54.23 -53.48
C GLU A 615 25.38 55.04 -53.69
N ASN A 616 26.55 54.44 -53.25
CA ASN A 616 27.85 55.08 -53.56
C ASN A 616 28.15 55.18 -55.04
N LEU A 617 27.81 54.15 -55.82
CA LEU A 617 27.95 54.19 -57.25
C LEU A 617 26.96 55.22 -57.92
N ARG A 618 25.76 55.34 -57.37
CA ARG A 618 24.81 56.34 -57.80
C ARG A 618 25.27 57.77 -57.47
N SER A 619 25.79 58.01 -56.29
CA SER A 619 26.33 59.29 -55.87
C SER A 619 27.59 59.70 -56.71
N GLY A 620 28.48 58.71 -56.91
CA GLY A 620 29.67 58.85 -57.75
C GLY A 620 29.33 59.15 -59.22
N ALA A 621 28.31 58.51 -59.76
CA ALA A 621 27.79 58.79 -61.12
C ALA A 621 27.09 60.15 -61.22
N ALA A 622 26.35 60.56 -60.17
CA ALA A 622 25.75 61.90 -60.12
C ALA A 622 26.81 63.01 -60.03
N LEU A 623 27.89 62.77 -59.26
CA LEU A 623 29.00 63.66 -59.13
C LEU A 623 29.82 63.77 -60.47
N ASN A 624 29.99 62.67 -61.19
CA ASN A 624 30.60 62.65 -62.52
C ASN A 624 29.69 63.26 -63.58
N ALA A 625 28.38 63.10 -63.50
CA ALA A 625 27.41 63.78 -64.38
C ALA A 625 27.43 65.28 -64.14
N ALA A 626 27.47 65.73 -62.88
CA ALA A 626 27.57 67.16 -62.55
C ALA A 626 28.92 67.77 -62.99
N LYS A 627 30.01 67.00 -62.91
CA LYS A 627 31.32 67.42 -63.48
C LYS A 627 31.34 67.41 -65.02
N ALA A 628 30.62 66.50 -65.64
CA ALA A 628 30.49 66.46 -67.09
C ALA A 628 29.60 67.60 -67.65
N GLU A 629 28.54 68.00 -66.92
CA GLU A 629 27.74 69.16 -67.22
C GLU A 629 28.55 70.49 -67.09
N GLN A 630 29.51 70.55 -66.14
CA GLN A 630 30.43 71.69 -65.99
C GLN A 630 31.49 71.72 -67.10
N MET A 631 31.75 70.63 -67.81
CA MET A 631 32.77 70.52 -68.88
C MET A 631 32.16 70.40 -70.29
N ALA A 632 30.98 70.92 -70.52
CA ALA A 632 30.36 71.02 -71.87
C ALA A 632 30.45 69.65 -72.66
N GLY A 633 29.39 68.91 -72.63
CA GLY A 633 28.92 67.98 -73.64
C GLY A 633 29.72 66.69 -73.78
N GLY A 634 29.30 65.62 -73.14
CA GLY A 634 29.85 64.31 -73.43
C GLY A 634 29.18 63.21 -72.66
N VAL A 635 28.65 62.34 -73.40
CA VAL A 635 28.04 61.03 -73.17
C VAL A 635 28.62 60.29 -71.97
N ALA A 636 27.77 59.97 -70.94
CA ALA A 636 28.11 58.94 -69.90
C ALA A 636 28.44 57.63 -70.61
N SER A 637 29.62 57.08 -70.30
CA SER A 637 30.13 55.87 -70.93
C SER A 637 29.22 54.66 -70.71
N ALA A 638 28.96 53.92 -71.76
CA ALA A 638 28.11 52.70 -71.74
C ALA A 638 28.50 51.66 -70.63
N ASP A 639 29.77 51.70 -70.26
CA ASP A 639 30.26 50.82 -69.20
C ASP A 639 29.71 51.07 -67.80
N GLN A 640 29.44 52.35 -67.44
CA GLN A 640 28.88 52.70 -66.13
C GLN A 640 27.39 52.36 -66.02
N GLN A 641 26.68 52.39 -67.12
CA GLN A 641 25.29 51.92 -67.18
C GLN A 641 25.22 50.38 -67.08
N LEU A 642 26.13 49.67 -67.73
CA LEU A 642 26.19 48.21 -67.67
C LEU A 642 26.52 47.69 -66.24
N GLU A 643 27.37 48.43 -65.55
CA GLU A 643 27.75 48.12 -64.20
C GLU A 643 26.60 48.38 -63.19
N ARG A 644 25.84 49.40 -63.37
CA ARG A 644 24.60 49.72 -62.67
C ARG A 644 23.54 48.61 -62.87
N ASP A 645 23.25 48.29 -64.10
CA ASP A 645 22.24 47.30 -64.47
C ASP A 645 22.65 45.92 -63.93
N ARG A 646 23.96 45.62 -63.86
CA ARG A 646 24.51 44.40 -63.27
C ARG A 646 24.31 44.36 -61.73
N LEU A 647 24.50 45.48 -61.02
CA LEU A 647 24.33 45.59 -59.60
C LEU A 647 22.81 45.63 -59.25
N GLU A 648 21.99 46.28 -60.00
CA GLU A 648 20.50 46.28 -59.80
C GLU A 648 19.95 44.85 -59.99
N SER A 649 20.42 44.16 -61.01
CA SER A 649 20.04 42.75 -61.25
C SER A 649 20.57 41.83 -60.13
N GLN A 650 21.79 42.03 -59.57
CA GLN A 650 22.29 41.29 -58.42
C GLN A 650 21.50 41.57 -57.14
N ILE A 651 21.09 42.81 -56.89
CA ILE A 651 20.24 43.19 -55.75
C ILE A 651 18.86 42.56 -55.89
N THR A 652 18.31 42.54 -57.09
CA THR A 652 16.99 41.97 -57.37
C THR A 652 17.04 40.45 -57.18
N LEU A 653 18.02 39.79 -57.71
CA LEU A 653 18.27 38.33 -57.50
C LEU A 653 18.46 37.95 -56.03
N LYS A 654 19.25 38.73 -55.28
CA LYS A 654 19.41 38.47 -53.85
C LYS A 654 18.15 38.78 -53.01
N ARG A 655 17.35 39.76 -53.41
CA ARG A 655 16.02 40.00 -52.79
C ARG A 655 15.07 38.85 -53.05
N GLU A 656 15.02 38.33 -54.25
CA GLU A 656 14.21 37.17 -54.60
C GLU A 656 14.69 35.89 -53.88
N GLU A 657 16.01 35.71 -53.77
CA GLU A 657 16.61 34.60 -53.02
C GLU A 657 16.30 34.69 -51.51
N LEU A 658 16.30 35.89 -50.93
CA LEU A 658 15.94 36.11 -49.53
C LEU A 658 14.43 35.91 -49.30
N GLN A 659 13.58 36.41 -50.24
CA GLN A 659 12.14 36.17 -50.15
C GLN A 659 11.79 34.68 -50.29
N THR A 660 12.47 33.94 -51.17
CA THR A 660 12.29 32.50 -51.30
C THR A 660 12.76 31.77 -50.05
N ARG A 661 13.87 32.15 -49.40
CA ARG A 661 14.33 31.56 -48.14
C ARG A 661 13.35 31.84 -46.99
N ILE A 662 12.81 33.04 -46.87
CA ILE A 662 11.79 33.39 -45.87
C ILE A 662 10.49 32.60 -46.12
N MET A 663 10.07 32.48 -47.37
CA MET A 663 8.87 31.73 -47.75
C MET A 663 9.05 30.21 -47.49
N LEU A 664 10.24 29.68 -47.75
CA LEU A 664 10.58 28.28 -47.46
C LEU A 664 10.62 28.01 -45.95
N ALA A 665 11.12 28.94 -45.14
CA ALA A 665 11.10 28.87 -43.69
C ALA A 665 9.66 28.94 -43.13
N GLN A 666 8.79 29.79 -43.70
CA GLN A 666 7.38 29.86 -43.34
C GLN A 666 6.61 28.61 -43.76
N LEU A 667 6.87 28.05 -44.94
CA LEU A 667 6.27 26.80 -45.41
C LEU A 667 6.71 25.58 -44.57
N THR A 668 7.97 25.52 -44.16
CA THR A 668 8.44 24.47 -43.27
C THR A 668 7.82 24.58 -41.89
N HIS A 669 7.59 25.79 -41.37
CA HIS A 669 6.87 26.02 -40.11
C HIS A 669 5.40 25.61 -40.20
N GLN A 670 4.71 25.97 -41.30
CA GLN A 670 3.34 25.56 -41.56
C GLN A 670 3.20 24.04 -41.76
N SER A 671 4.13 23.41 -42.48
CA SER A 671 4.08 21.98 -42.68
C SER A 671 4.36 21.16 -41.38
N ARG A 672 5.20 21.68 -40.46
CA ARG A 672 5.38 21.11 -39.14
C ARG A 672 4.13 21.27 -38.29
N ALA A 673 3.52 22.44 -38.24
CA ALA A 673 2.27 22.68 -37.53
C ALA A 673 1.13 21.81 -38.07
N GLN A 674 1.04 21.62 -39.40
CA GLN A 674 0.07 20.70 -40.01
C GLN A 674 0.38 19.24 -39.73
N SER A 675 1.65 18.84 -39.68
CA SER A 675 2.01 17.46 -39.32
C SER A 675 1.74 17.13 -37.84
N GLU A 676 1.87 18.09 -36.94
CA GLU A 676 1.44 17.97 -35.55
C GLU A 676 -0.09 17.89 -35.40
N GLN A 677 -0.82 18.71 -36.14
CA GLN A 677 -2.29 18.62 -36.18
C GLN A 677 -2.78 17.31 -36.79
N LEU A 678 -2.11 16.77 -37.78
CA LEU A 678 -2.41 15.45 -38.36
C LEU A 678 -2.04 14.31 -37.40
N ARG A 679 -0.93 14.41 -36.64
CA ARG A 679 -0.58 13.44 -35.58
C ARG A 679 -1.61 13.43 -34.45
N THR A 680 -2.01 14.59 -33.94
CA THR A 680 -3.06 14.69 -32.92
C THR A 680 -4.42 14.21 -33.42
N ALA A 681 -4.76 14.51 -34.68
CA ALA A 681 -5.99 14.01 -35.33
C ALA A 681 -5.96 12.48 -35.53
N SER A 682 -4.81 11.91 -35.90
CA SER A 682 -4.65 10.44 -36.06
C SER A 682 -4.68 9.74 -34.70
N GLN A 683 -4.10 10.31 -33.64
CA GLN A 683 -4.19 9.79 -32.28
C GLN A 683 -5.62 9.80 -31.75
N LEU A 684 -6.37 10.88 -32.00
CA LEU A 684 -7.79 10.99 -31.66
C LEU A 684 -8.66 10.01 -32.48
N ALA A 685 -8.34 9.79 -33.76
CA ALA A 685 -9.04 8.81 -34.60
C ALA A 685 -8.76 7.36 -34.13
N THR A 686 -7.51 7.06 -33.76
CA THR A 686 -7.12 5.75 -33.22
C THR A 686 -7.80 5.48 -31.85
N ALA A 687 -7.85 6.48 -30.97
CA ALA A 687 -8.55 6.37 -29.69
C ALA A 687 -10.07 6.19 -29.86
N ARG A 688 -10.69 6.86 -30.84
CA ARG A 688 -12.12 6.66 -31.19
C ARG A 688 -12.36 5.26 -31.75
N PHE A 689 -11.52 4.80 -32.66
CA PHE A 689 -11.63 3.45 -33.22
C PHE A 689 -11.45 2.35 -32.16
N GLN A 690 -10.51 2.51 -31.23
CA GLN A 690 -10.35 1.60 -30.09
C GLN A 690 -11.57 1.62 -29.17
N GLY A 691 -12.17 2.79 -28.92
CA GLY A 691 -13.40 2.94 -28.16
C GLY A 691 -14.62 2.27 -28.84
N GLU A 692 -14.74 2.40 -30.16
CA GLU A 692 -15.81 1.74 -30.93
C GLU A 692 -15.67 0.21 -30.96
N VAL A 693 -14.45 -0.30 -31.14
CA VAL A 693 -14.15 -1.74 -31.10
C VAL A 693 -14.45 -2.33 -29.72
N GLN A 694 -14.13 -1.62 -28.63
CA GLN A 694 -14.48 -2.05 -27.28
C GLN A 694 -15.99 -2.02 -27.04
N MET A 695 -16.70 -1.02 -27.53
CA MET A 695 -18.16 -0.96 -27.42
C MET A 695 -18.86 -2.06 -28.26
N GLU A 696 -18.32 -2.39 -29.42
CA GLU A 696 -18.86 -3.45 -30.26
C GLU A 696 -18.58 -4.85 -29.69
N ALA A 697 -17.40 -5.05 -29.08
CA ALA A 697 -17.08 -6.24 -28.29
C ALA A 697 -18.00 -6.40 -27.08
N ALA A 698 -18.28 -5.34 -26.33
CA ALA A 698 -19.21 -5.34 -25.22
C ALA A 698 -20.66 -5.63 -25.67
N ARG A 699 -21.09 -5.06 -26.81
CA ARG A 699 -22.41 -5.35 -27.39
C ARG A 699 -22.53 -6.79 -27.90
N SER A 700 -21.45 -7.36 -28.41
CA SER A 700 -21.44 -8.75 -28.87
C SER A 700 -21.43 -9.76 -27.69
N ALA A 701 -20.75 -9.41 -26.57
CA ALA A 701 -20.81 -10.19 -25.34
C ALA A 701 -22.21 -10.15 -24.72
N ALA A 702 -22.85 -9.00 -24.64
CA ALA A 702 -24.21 -8.85 -24.14
C ALA A 702 -25.27 -9.57 -25.01
N LYS A 703 -25.03 -9.75 -26.32
CA LYS A 703 -25.88 -10.53 -27.20
C LYS A 703 -25.68 -12.06 -27.05
N ARG A 704 -24.53 -12.51 -26.55
CA ARG A 704 -24.29 -13.95 -26.26
C ARG A 704 -24.96 -14.39 -24.98
N ASP A 705 -25.00 -13.56 -23.95
CA ASP A 705 -25.65 -13.85 -22.67
C ASP A 705 -27.18 -13.96 -22.78
N ASN A 706 -27.80 -13.35 -23.80
CA ASN A 706 -29.23 -13.37 -24.00
C ASN A 706 -29.73 -14.57 -24.87
N LYS A 707 -28.84 -15.51 -25.24
CA LYS A 707 -29.18 -16.69 -26.10
C LYS A 707 -29.09 -18.05 -25.41
N THR A 708 -28.92 -18.12 -24.11
CA THR A 708 -29.02 -19.37 -23.35
C THR A 708 -30.45 -19.56 -22.86
N PRO A 709 -31.20 -20.55 -23.37
CA PRO A 709 -32.52 -20.85 -22.83
C PRO A 709 -32.39 -21.53 -21.48
N ARG A 710 -33.13 -21.04 -20.50
CA ARG A 710 -33.37 -21.74 -19.23
C ARG A 710 -33.92 -23.13 -19.52
N LYS A 711 -33.19 -24.13 -19.10
CA LYS A 711 -33.73 -25.47 -18.75
C LYS A 711 -33.33 -25.78 -17.32
#